data_06a4b67b81821bc9cad2a57958cb88c2
#
_entry.id   06a4b67b81821bc9cad2a57958cb88c2
#
_cell.length_a   1.000
_cell.length_b   1.000
_cell.length_c   1.000
_cell.angle_alpha   90.00
_cell.angle_beta   90.00
_cell.angle_gamma   90.00
#
_symmetry.space_group_name_H-M   'P 1'
#
loop_
_entity.id
_entity.type
_entity.pdbx_description
1 polymer ?
#
loop_
_entity_poly.entity_id
_entity_poly.type
_entity_poly.pdbx_seq_one_letter_code
_entity_poly.pdbx_strand_id
1 'polypeptide(L)'
;MMLGINIGSFSSTMAVGQKHKSALLFKTELLLSETSSRTCPSIISFTDTHRVIGDQASLVIRKNLKSSFQFIDRFIGFNPEIPFYSHEMQNYYYIGGEYDPNKKQFSYILNGETKYLFPEEIVVSFIHLLYNSYIIQKKLEPECKVFSVPDYFTCFQKNTLMQIIKSSGVINDFHLVNESSAITLYFGYKKYKEYFLRKNSDNPNSAVIDPSITKYILFVDAGHSKTSLIFSQLNYNLFKVLDTLCIPFLGGRDFDDAIYKYCCEKFKNENNIDISKDKKIKLRLMQPIIKARKNLTVNKDAQIAVDSLAEDIDFTCLLNRDEFEKIIKDKLDLFRSELIRFCQRNNKNYPGIQLTNVEMAGELMRTPAMERIIKEILNMEMSKTILTDECISVGSALYGSLLKGCFPIKNFRGIYHLNHYSILYSINNGPITEFIDDHYQIPEFKSLNFGEEYFNDENNKKINITFFHKKEEIQNYVKSDSGLLISYDINCEEVLKANGGLKVLKIVFLLDNIGEIHIKGLESEGKKINFSKNLIKVVQRELYPSHAEIEQKVNLFLNNENISFKQDEEFIHFSFQKNDLESKIYNIKNKIQNNSNYNLLQCNGKNVIECLQEIEDKLNESHTNIIELNPLRESLDNVISSITPQNIIEAKEQLMNQIKQYQNIINQEEEKIRKNQLSKYDKNQINDASNMLEYFRNKLYLTFESNELNNLNAEFESEKITYF
;
A
#
# COMPACT_ATOMS: atom_id res chain seq x y z
N MET A 1 -8.20 0.12 16.93
CA MET A 1 -6.91 0.29 16.20
C MET A 1 -7.19 0.76 14.79
N MET A 2 -6.43 1.73 14.26
CA MET A 2 -6.59 2.30 12.91
C MET A 2 -5.40 1.89 12.07
N LEU A 3 -5.61 1.54 10.81
CA LEU A 3 -4.56 1.19 9.85
C LEU A 3 -4.51 2.21 8.74
N GLY A 4 -3.35 2.79 8.51
CA GLY A 4 -3.06 3.64 7.34
C GLY A 4 -2.16 2.89 6.37
N ILE A 5 -2.50 2.91 5.10
CA ILE A 5 -1.82 2.21 4.02
C ILE A 5 -1.47 3.21 2.93
N ASN A 6 -0.20 3.26 2.56
CA ASN A 6 0.29 4.02 1.43
C ASN A 6 0.91 3.08 0.38
N ILE A 7 0.36 3.08 -0.82
CA ILE A 7 0.92 2.34 -1.97
C ILE A 7 1.66 3.35 -2.83
N GLY A 8 2.94 3.56 -2.51
CA GLY A 8 3.79 4.45 -3.30
C GLY A 8 4.37 3.75 -4.54
N SER A 9 4.85 4.53 -5.51
CA SER A 9 5.40 3.97 -6.75
C SER A 9 6.66 3.12 -6.52
N PHE A 10 7.55 3.51 -5.63
CA PHE A 10 8.79 2.78 -5.32
C PHE A 10 8.63 1.82 -4.15
N SER A 11 7.97 2.29 -3.10
CA SER A 11 7.75 1.51 -1.89
C SER A 11 6.42 1.83 -1.25
N SER A 12 5.82 0.83 -0.63
CA SER A 12 4.58 0.90 0.14
C SER A 12 4.88 0.89 1.63
N THR A 13 4.02 1.55 2.41
CA THR A 13 4.17 1.63 3.88
C THR A 13 2.84 1.42 4.57
N MET A 14 2.88 0.82 5.75
CA MET A 14 1.72 0.65 6.62
C MET A 14 2.02 1.16 8.02
N ALA A 15 1.05 1.86 8.61
CA ALA A 15 1.13 2.34 9.98
C ALA A 15 -0.13 2.01 10.76
N VAL A 16 0.03 1.63 12.01
CA VAL A 16 -1.08 1.47 12.93
C VAL A 16 -1.14 2.62 13.92
N GLY A 17 -2.36 3.00 14.28
CA GLY A 17 -2.61 4.00 15.27
C GLY A 17 -3.57 3.49 16.34
N GLN A 18 -3.27 3.74 17.60
CA GLN A 18 -4.09 3.31 18.73
C GLN A 18 -4.29 4.45 19.73
N LYS A 19 -5.49 4.52 20.29
CA LYS A 19 -5.77 5.42 21.42
C LYS A 19 -4.97 4.95 22.64
N HIS A 20 -4.12 5.81 23.18
CA HIS A 20 -3.39 5.49 24.40
C HIS A 20 -4.33 5.48 25.62
N LYS A 21 -4.01 4.68 26.64
CA LYS A 21 -4.80 4.59 27.89
C LYS A 21 -4.96 5.95 28.59
N SER A 22 -3.95 6.82 28.55
CA SER A 22 -4.10 8.24 28.87
C SER A 22 -4.77 8.94 27.69
N ALA A 23 -6.03 9.28 27.79
CA ALA A 23 -6.94 9.75 26.71
C ALA A 23 -6.47 10.92 25.81
N LEU A 24 -5.25 11.42 25.98
CA LEU A 24 -4.72 12.65 25.36
C LEU A 24 -3.66 12.40 24.27
N LEU A 25 -3.22 11.15 24.07
CA LEU A 25 -2.22 10.81 23.06
C LEU A 25 -2.69 9.62 22.22
N PHE A 26 -2.39 9.69 20.93
CA PHE A 26 -2.58 8.61 19.98
C PHE A 26 -1.20 8.02 19.64
N LYS A 27 -0.99 6.75 19.98
CA LYS A 27 0.26 6.07 19.65
C LYS A 27 0.21 5.63 18.19
N THR A 28 1.17 6.06 17.42
CA THR A 28 1.36 5.62 16.03
C THR A 28 2.63 4.78 15.92
N GLU A 29 2.58 3.73 15.14
CA GLU A 29 3.67 2.81 14.92
C GLU A 29 3.68 2.37 13.46
N LEU A 30 4.86 2.42 12.82
CA LEU A 30 5.05 1.88 11.48
C LEU A 30 5.18 0.37 11.56
N LEU A 31 4.47 -0.35 10.72
CA LEU A 31 4.60 -1.79 10.61
C LEU A 31 5.87 -2.13 9.80
N LEU A 32 6.70 -3.00 10.36
CA LEU A 32 7.92 -3.45 9.70
C LEU A 32 7.65 -4.68 8.83
N SER A 33 8.33 -4.76 7.68
CA SER A 33 8.31 -5.93 6.80
C SER A 33 8.92 -7.17 7.49
N GLU A 34 8.87 -8.30 6.83
CA GLU A 34 9.53 -9.54 7.28
C GLU A 34 11.05 -9.38 7.42
N THR A 35 11.65 -8.52 6.60
CA THR A 35 13.07 -8.15 6.67
C THR A 35 13.37 -7.04 7.68
N SER A 36 12.40 -6.68 8.54
CA SER A 36 12.47 -5.56 9.48
C SER A 36 12.69 -4.20 8.82
N SER A 37 12.38 -4.07 7.53
CA SER A 37 12.39 -2.80 6.81
C SER A 37 11.14 -1.96 7.13
N ARG A 38 11.30 -0.64 7.14
CA ARG A 38 10.19 0.33 7.32
C ARG A 38 9.29 0.44 6.09
N THR A 39 9.81 0.03 4.94
CA THR A 39 9.12 0.13 3.65
C THR A 39 9.14 -1.23 2.96
N CYS A 40 8.09 -1.53 2.21
CA CYS A 40 8.01 -2.69 1.33
C CYS A 40 8.17 -2.20 -0.12
N PRO A 41 9.18 -2.66 -0.88
CA PRO A 41 9.26 -2.33 -2.30
C PRO A 41 7.95 -2.62 -3.03
N SER A 42 7.47 -1.66 -3.84
CA SER A 42 6.21 -1.79 -4.59
C SER A 42 6.44 -2.61 -5.86
N ILE A 43 6.72 -3.90 -5.65
CA ILE A 43 7.02 -4.87 -6.68
C ILE A 43 6.37 -6.22 -6.34
N ILE A 44 5.86 -6.90 -7.35
CA ILE A 44 5.34 -8.27 -7.27
C ILE A 44 5.99 -9.12 -8.34
N SER A 45 6.27 -10.38 -8.02
CA SER A 45 6.78 -11.36 -8.96
C SER A 45 5.94 -12.64 -8.91
N PHE A 46 5.49 -13.10 -10.07
CA PHE A 46 4.77 -14.35 -10.27
C PHE A 46 5.80 -15.42 -10.61
N THR A 47 6.21 -16.21 -9.61
CA THR A 47 7.16 -17.32 -9.82
C THR A 47 6.42 -18.60 -10.18
N ASP A 48 7.13 -19.62 -10.61
CA ASP A 48 6.54 -20.92 -10.98
C ASP A 48 5.89 -21.64 -9.79
N THR A 49 6.19 -21.22 -8.58
CA THR A 49 5.69 -21.88 -7.35
C THR A 49 4.66 -21.04 -6.61
N HIS A 50 4.92 -19.76 -6.37
CA HIS A 50 4.05 -18.85 -5.62
C HIS A 50 4.37 -17.41 -5.98
N ARG A 51 3.49 -16.49 -5.61
CA ARG A 51 3.70 -15.06 -5.77
C ARG A 51 4.50 -14.50 -4.60
N VAL A 52 5.39 -13.55 -4.89
CA VAL A 52 6.19 -12.84 -3.88
C VAL A 52 6.12 -11.35 -4.09
N ILE A 53 6.23 -10.57 -3.01
CA ILE A 53 6.23 -9.11 -3.03
C ILE A 53 7.48 -8.53 -2.34
N GLY A 54 7.69 -7.25 -2.50
CA GLY A 54 8.67 -6.48 -1.72
C GLY A 54 10.11 -6.96 -1.91
N ASP A 55 10.80 -7.19 -0.81
CA ASP A 55 12.21 -7.59 -0.81
C ASP A 55 12.41 -8.95 -1.49
N GLN A 56 11.51 -9.91 -1.25
CA GLN A 56 11.58 -11.23 -1.89
C GLN A 56 11.42 -11.11 -3.42
N ALA A 57 10.47 -10.31 -3.91
CA ALA A 57 10.33 -10.04 -5.35
C ALA A 57 11.58 -9.37 -5.92
N SER A 58 12.20 -8.46 -5.18
CA SER A 58 13.43 -7.77 -5.59
C SER A 58 14.62 -8.72 -5.75
N LEU A 59 14.67 -9.83 -5.01
CA LEU A 59 15.72 -10.85 -5.13
C LEU A 59 15.54 -11.70 -6.40
N VAL A 60 14.29 -12.03 -6.76
CA VAL A 60 14.01 -12.92 -7.90
C VAL A 60 13.87 -12.21 -9.24
N ILE A 61 13.69 -10.88 -9.24
CA ILE A 61 13.39 -10.07 -10.44
C ILE A 61 14.39 -10.30 -11.60
N ARG A 62 15.68 -10.47 -11.29
CA ARG A 62 16.71 -10.67 -12.33
C ARG A 62 16.50 -11.94 -13.12
N LYS A 63 15.99 -12.99 -12.47
CA LYS A 63 15.69 -14.30 -13.09
C LYS A 63 14.29 -14.32 -13.69
N ASN A 64 13.36 -13.53 -13.13
CA ASN A 64 11.93 -13.54 -13.44
C ASN A 64 11.42 -12.21 -14.03
N LEU A 65 12.24 -11.58 -14.92
CA LEU A 65 12.00 -10.23 -15.42
C LEU A 65 10.63 -10.07 -16.10
N LYS A 66 10.19 -11.06 -16.91
CA LYS A 66 8.94 -11.03 -17.67
C LYS A 66 7.69 -11.27 -16.82
N SER A 67 7.87 -11.79 -15.60
CA SER A 67 6.76 -12.12 -14.68
C SER A 67 6.83 -11.32 -13.39
N SER A 68 7.60 -10.23 -13.37
CA SER A 68 7.69 -9.28 -12.27
C SER A 68 7.13 -7.94 -12.70
N PHE A 69 6.41 -7.26 -11.79
CA PHE A 69 5.81 -5.95 -12.04
C PHE A 69 6.20 -5.00 -10.91
N GLN A 70 6.63 -3.78 -11.26
CA GLN A 70 6.97 -2.72 -10.32
C GLN A 70 6.15 -1.46 -10.60
N PHE A 71 6.20 -0.48 -9.69
CA PHE A 71 5.39 0.73 -9.76
C PHE A 71 3.90 0.42 -9.74
N ILE A 72 3.48 -0.35 -8.74
CA ILE A 72 2.15 -0.97 -8.62
C ILE A 72 1.02 0.06 -8.73
N ASP A 73 1.20 1.28 -8.19
CA ASP A 73 0.24 2.37 -8.29
C ASP A 73 -0.07 2.79 -9.74
N ARG A 74 0.83 2.49 -10.69
CA ARG A 74 0.70 2.84 -12.12
C ARG A 74 -0.25 1.93 -12.90
N PHE A 75 -0.65 0.81 -12.31
CA PHE A 75 -1.66 -0.08 -12.90
C PHE A 75 -3.10 0.30 -12.52
N ILE A 76 -3.29 1.25 -11.59
CA ILE A 76 -4.62 1.73 -11.18
C ILE A 76 -5.21 2.63 -12.26
N GLY A 77 -6.27 2.16 -12.92
CA GLY A 77 -6.90 2.86 -14.04
C GLY A 77 -6.05 2.89 -15.31
N PHE A 78 -5.14 1.94 -15.46
CA PHE A 78 -4.22 1.86 -16.59
C PHE A 78 -4.95 1.79 -17.95
N ASN A 79 -4.55 2.67 -18.86
CA ASN A 79 -4.94 2.63 -20.27
C ASN A 79 -3.83 3.26 -21.10
N PRO A 80 -3.15 2.51 -21.98
CA PRO A 80 -2.00 2.99 -22.77
C PRO A 80 -2.36 4.05 -23.81
N GLU A 81 -3.64 4.27 -24.12
CA GLU A 81 -4.09 5.34 -25.01
C GLU A 81 -4.09 6.72 -24.32
N ILE A 82 -4.01 6.76 -22.98
CA ILE A 82 -3.95 7.98 -22.18
C ILE A 82 -2.50 8.47 -22.14
N PRO A 83 -2.23 9.78 -22.36
CA PRO A 83 -0.88 10.34 -22.41
C PRO A 83 -0.01 9.98 -21.20
N PHE A 84 -0.58 10.04 -19.99
CA PHE A 84 0.11 9.68 -18.75
C PHE A 84 0.64 8.24 -18.77
N TYR A 85 -0.22 7.26 -19.09
CA TYR A 85 0.18 5.84 -19.11
C TYR A 85 1.03 5.49 -20.32
N SER A 86 0.82 6.14 -21.48
CA SER A 86 1.68 6.01 -22.66
C SER A 86 3.11 6.42 -22.32
N HIS A 87 3.28 7.56 -21.64
CA HIS A 87 4.58 8.02 -21.18
C HIS A 87 5.25 7.06 -20.18
N GLU A 88 4.46 6.50 -19.24
CA GLU A 88 4.93 5.48 -18.31
C GLU A 88 5.48 4.26 -19.03
N MET A 89 4.72 3.72 -19.99
CA MET A 89 5.12 2.54 -20.77
C MET A 89 6.39 2.77 -21.59
N GLN A 90 6.55 3.94 -22.18
CA GLN A 90 7.68 4.24 -23.03
C GLN A 90 8.99 4.46 -22.25
N ASN A 91 8.93 5.10 -21.08
CA ASN A 91 10.12 5.56 -20.38
C ASN A 91 10.50 4.71 -19.16
N TYR A 92 9.50 4.15 -18.44
CA TYR A 92 9.74 3.51 -17.14
C TYR A 92 9.39 2.03 -17.09
N TYR A 93 8.63 1.51 -18.06
CA TYR A 93 8.24 0.10 -18.10
C TYR A 93 9.32 -0.76 -18.75
N TYR A 94 10.28 -1.21 -17.96
CA TYR A 94 11.36 -2.12 -18.42
C TYR A 94 11.32 -3.48 -17.70
N ILE A 95 10.44 -3.67 -16.73
CA ILE A 95 10.20 -4.91 -16.00
C ILE A 95 8.75 -5.33 -16.25
N GLY A 96 8.51 -6.61 -16.51
CA GLY A 96 7.20 -7.17 -16.78
C GLY A 96 7.05 -7.70 -18.20
N GLY A 97 5.96 -8.40 -18.42
CA GLY A 97 5.57 -8.90 -19.73
C GLY A 97 5.04 -7.81 -20.65
N GLU A 98 4.69 -8.19 -21.85
CA GLU A 98 4.16 -7.26 -22.83
C GLU A 98 2.66 -7.02 -22.63
N TYR A 99 2.22 -5.80 -22.88
CA TYR A 99 0.80 -5.47 -22.89
C TYR A 99 0.19 -5.87 -24.23
N ASP A 100 -0.87 -6.68 -24.19
CA ASP A 100 -1.67 -7.06 -25.36
C ASP A 100 -2.88 -6.11 -25.48
N PRO A 101 -2.91 -5.20 -26.48
CA PRO A 101 -4.02 -4.25 -26.63
C PRO A 101 -5.38 -4.92 -26.90
N ASN A 102 -5.36 -6.09 -27.56
CA ASN A 102 -6.59 -6.81 -27.91
C ASN A 102 -7.23 -7.44 -26.66
N LYS A 103 -6.41 -7.98 -25.77
CA LYS A 103 -6.85 -8.57 -24.50
C LYS A 103 -7.01 -7.54 -23.40
N LYS A 104 -6.38 -6.37 -23.53
CA LYS A 104 -6.20 -5.35 -22.48
C LYS A 104 -5.52 -5.91 -21.23
N GLN A 105 -4.56 -6.80 -21.41
CA GLN A 105 -3.87 -7.56 -20.37
C GLN A 105 -2.36 -7.54 -20.55
N PHE A 106 -1.64 -7.72 -19.46
CA PHE A 106 -0.19 -7.97 -19.48
C PHE A 106 0.08 -9.47 -19.50
N SER A 107 1.05 -9.89 -20.33
CA SER A 107 1.54 -11.25 -20.33
C SER A 107 2.50 -11.50 -19.17
N TYR A 108 2.60 -12.73 -18.68
CA TYR A 108 3.64 -13.23 -17.79
C TYR A 108 3.89 -14.71 -18.07
N ILE A 109 5.02 -15.22 -17.62
CA ILE A 109 5.40 -16.62 -17.83
C ILE A 109 5.24 -17.37 -16.51
N LEU A 110 4.54 -18.50 -16.53
CA LEU A 110 4.35 -19.39 -15.40
C LEU A 110 4.51 -20.84 -15.88
N ASN A 111 5.44 -21.58 -15.31
CA ASN A 111 5.79 -22.96 -15.71
C ASN A 111 6.08 -23.09 -17.23
N GLY A 112 6.74 -22.09 -17.81
CA GLY A 112 7.06 -22.03 -19.23
C GLY A 112 5.89 -21.62 -20.15
N GLU A 113 4.68 -21.46 -19.63
CA GLU A 113 3.50 -21.01 -20.37
C GLU A 113 3.28 -19.51 -20.26
N THR A 114 2.79 -18.88 -21.34
CA THR A 114 2.37 -17.48 -21.30
C THR A 114 0.96 -17.36 -20.77
N LYS A 115 0.81 -16.69 -19.63
CA LYS A 115 -0.45 -16.32 -18.98
C LYS A 115 -0.71 -14.82 -19.13
N TYR A 116 -1.90 -14.38 -18.79
CA TYR A 116 -2.33 -12.98 -18.93
C TYR A 116 -3.05 -12.49 -17.67
N LEU A 117 -2.83 -11.22 -17.31
CA LEU A 117 -3.44 -10.53 -16.16
C LEU A 117 -3.96 -9.17 -16.59
N PHE A 118 -5.13 -8.77 -16.07
CA PHE A 118 -5.53 -7.36 -16.16
C PHE A 118 -4.61 -6.49 -15.30
N PRO A 119 -4.39 -5.22 -15.67
CA PRO A 119 -3.60 -4.29 -14.86
C PRO A 119 -4.06 -4.24 -13.40
N GLU A 120 -5.37 -4.25 -13.18
CA GLU A 120 -5.97 -4.22 -11.85
C GLU A 120 -5.68 -5.49 -11.04
N GLU A 121 -5.59 -6.67 -11.66
CA GLU A 121 -5.26 -7.93 -10.96
C GLU A 121 -3.85 -7.93 -10.39
N ILE A 122 -2.90 -7.23 -11.04
CA ILE A 122 -1.56 -7.03 -10.51
C ILE A 122 -1.63 -6.29 -9.17
N VAL A 123 -2.46 -5.25 -9.11
CA VAL A 123 -2.66 -4.44 -7.88
C VAL A 123 -3.45 -5.22 -6.83
N VAL A 124 -4.48 -5.99 -7.22
CA VAL A 124 -5.25 -6.87 -6.33
C VAL A 124 -4.32 -7.83 -5.61
N SER A 125 -3.49 -8.55 -6.38
CA SER A 125 -2.54 -9.52 -5.85
C SER A 125 -1.51 -8.87 -4.91
N PHE A 126 -1.00 -7.69 -5.28
CA PHE A 126 -0.07 -6.96 -4.42
C PHE A 126 -0.72 -6.54 -3.10
N ILE A 127 -1.94 -5.98 -3.11
CA ILE A 127 -2.66 -5.55 -1.90
C ILE A 127 -2.98 -6.76 -1.02
N HIS A 128 -3.43 -7.86 -1.61
CA HIS A 128 -3.75 -9.09 -0.88
C HIS A 128 -2.52 -9.61 -0.11
N LEU A 129 -1.41 -9.82 -0.82
CA LEU A 129 -0.18 -10.31 -0.23
C LEU A 129 0.41 -9.32 0.80
N LEU A 130 0.37 -8.02 0.50
CA LEU A 130 0.84 -6.99 1.41
C LEU A 130 0.00 -6.98 2.72
N TYR A 131 -1.32 -7.08 2.62
CA TYR A 131 -2.19 -7.14 3.79
C TYR A 131 -1.93 -8.40 4.63
N ASN A 132 -1.81 -9.55 3.99
CA ASN A 132 -1.53 -10.82 4.67
C ASN A 132 -0.19 -10.79 5.42
N SER A 133 0.88 -10.33 4.77
CA SER A 133 2.21 -10.34 5.37
C SER A 133 2.32 -9.42 6.60
N TYR A 134 1.58 -8.29 6.63
CA TYR A 134 1.67 -7.33 7.73
C TYR A 134 0.56 -7.49 8.78
N ILE A 135 -0.65 -7.81 8.37
CA ILE A 135 -1.82 -7.74 9.25
C ILE A 135 -2.21 -9.12 9.76
N ILE A 136 -2.39 -10.08 8.85
CA ILE A 136 -2.86 -11.43 9.23
C ILE A 136 -1.77 -12.17 10.02
N GLN A 137 -0.53 -12.15 9.54
CA GLN A 137 0.57 -12.82 10.24
C GLN A 137 0.83 -12.26 11.64
N LYS A 138 0.67 -10.94 11.82
CA LYS A 138 0.81 -10.29 13.13
C LYS A 138 -0.47 -10.34 13.97
N LYS A 139 -1.51 -11.02 13.48
CA LYS A 139 -2.83 -11.13 14.15
C LYS A 139 -3.42 -9.77 14.53
N LEU A 140 -3.26 -8.78 13.67
CA LEU A 140 -3.80 -7.45 13.86
C LEU A 140 -5.24 -7.38 13.35
N GLU A 141 -6.11 -6.67 14.07
CA GLU A 141 -7.52 -6.48 13.71
C GLU A 141 -7.86 -4.98 13.69
N PRO A 142 -7.56 -4.27 12.59
CA PRO A 142 -7.86 -2.84 12.51
C PRO A 142 -9.36 -2.59 12.35
N GLU A 143 -9.91 -1.68 13.16
CA GLU A 143 -11.31 -1.25 13.11
C GLU A 143 -11.61 -0.34 11.92
N CYS A 144 -10.59 0.35 11.41
CA CYS A 144 -10.70 1.23 10.27
C CYS A 144 -9.41 1.15 9.46
N LYS A 145 -9.54 0.96 8.16
CA LYS A 145 -8.45 0.90 7.19
C LYS A 145 -8.56 2.11 6.28
N VAL A 146 -7.45 2.82 6.07
CA VAL A 146 -7.43 4.03 5.24
C VAL A 146 -6.28 3.93 4.24
N PHE A 147 -6.62 4.01 2.96
CA PHE A 147 -5.65 4.08 1.88
C PHE A 147 -5.42 5.53 1.47
N SER A 148 -4.16 5.93 1.36
CA SER A 148 -3.82 7.21 0.73
C SER A 148 -3.92 7.09 -0.79
N VAL A 149 -4.28 8.20 -1.42
CA VAL A 149 -4.33 8.33 -2.87
C VAL A 149 -3.61 9.61 -3.31
N PRO A 150 -2.88 9.58 -4.44
CA PRO A 150 -2.31 10.78 -5.02
C PRO A 150 -3.37 11.85 -5.30
N ASP A 151 -3.02 13.11 -5.10
CA ASP A 151 -3.95 14.22 -5.28
C ASP A 151 -4.45 14.37 -6.74
N TYR A 152 -3.67 13.92 -7.72
CA TYR A 152 -4.09 13.92 -9.13
C TYR A 152 -5.05 12.79 -9.53
N PHE A 153 -5.36 11.86 -8.61
CA PHE A 153 -6.33 10.81 -8.95
C PHE A 153 -7.70 11.40 -9.21
N THR A 154 -8.21 11.12 -10.39
CA THR A 154 -9.59 11.41 -10.76
C THR A 154 -10.56 10.49 -10.00
N CYS A 155 -11.84 10.82 -10.03
CA CYS A 155 -12.88 9.94 -9.48
C CYS A 155 -12.84 8.53 -10.07
N PHE A 156 -12.52 8.42 -11.37
CA PHE A 156 -12.39 7.13 -12.06
C PHE A 156 -11.27 6.27 -11.43
N GLN A 157 -10.08 6.85 -11.22
CA GLN A 157 -8.96 6.12 -10.61
C GLN A 157 -9.24 5.77 -9.14
N LYS A 158 -9.88 6.67 -8.38
CA LYS A 158 -10.29 6.39 -7.00
C LYS A 158 -11.32 5.24 -6.94
N ASN A 159 -12.31 5.26 -7.81
CA ASN A 159 -13.31 4.18 -7.92
C ASN A 159 -12.67 2.85 -8.34
N THR A 160 -11.74 2.88 -9.30
CA THR A 160 -10.98 1.69 -9.70
C THR A 160 -10.20 1.12 -8.52
N LEU A 161 -9.53 1.96 -7.74
CA LEU A 161 -8.82 1.50 -6.54
C LEU A 161 -9.77 0.88 -5.50
N MET A 162 -10.96 1.46 -5.29
CA MET A 162 -11.96 0.88 -4.40
C MET A 162 -12.43 -0.51 -4.86
N GLN A 163 -12.60 -0.71 -6.17
CA GLN A 163 -12.92 -2.03 -6.74
C GLN A 163 -11.78 -3.02 -6.50
N ILE A 164 -10.54 -2.61 -6.77
CA ILE A 164 -9.33 -3.40 -6.52
C ILE A 164 -9.24 -3.84 -5.06
N ILE A 165 -9.43 -2.92 -4.10
CA ILE A 165 -9.36 -3.25 -2.67
C ILE A 165 -10.46 -4.26 -2.31
N LYS A 166 -11.68 -4.09 -2.79
CA LYS A 166 -12.75 -5.07 -2.59
C LYS A 166 -12.42 -6.44 -3.19
N SER A 167 -11.82 -6.44 -4.39
CA SER A 167 -11.42 -7.67 -5.10
C SER A 167 -10.29 -8.43 -4.40
N SER A 168 -9.54 -7.78 -3.51
CA SER A 168 -8.53 -8.50 -2.70
C SER A 168 -9.13 -9.49 -1.70
N GLY A 169 -10.41 -9.33 -1.34
CA GLY A 169 -11.13 -10.24 -0.44
C GLY A 169 -10.76 -10.14 1.03
N VAL A 170 -9.65 -9.49 1.36
CA VAL A 170 -9.11 -9.41 2.74
C VAL A 170 -9.47 -8.11 3.46
N ILE A 171 -9.98 -7.11 2.73
CA ILE A 171 -10.27 -5.76 3.27
C ILE A 171 -11.72 -5.38 2.96
N ASN A 172 -12.59 -5.38 3.98
CA ASN A 172 -14.02 -5.11 3.80
C ASN A 172 -14.43 -3.67 4.12
N ASP A 173 -13.95 -3.07 5.20
CA ASP A 173 -14.30 -1.70 5.61
C ASP A 173 -13.06 -0.81 5.46
N PHE A 174 -13.10 0.11 4.49
CA PHE A 174 -11.98 0.98 4.18
C PHE A 174 -12.43 2.36 3.68
N HIS A 175 -11.52 3.32 3.77
CA HIS A 175 -11.71 4.69 3.30
C HIS A 175 -10.50 5.13 2.48
N LEU A 176 -10.69 6.15 1.65
CA LEU A 176 -9.62 6.82 0.92
C LEU A 176 -9.34 8.19 1.53
N VAL A 177 -8.08 8.63 1.48
CA VAL A 177 -7.65 9.97 1.86
C VAL A 177 -6.60 10.48 0.89
N ASN A 178 -6.66 11.75 0.50
CA ASN A 178 -5.62 12.35 -0.33
C ASN A 178 -4.30 12.45 0.43
N GLU A 179 -3.17 12.23 -0.26
CA GLU A 179 -1.82 12.32 0.34
C GLU A 179 -1.58 13.69 0.98
N SER A 180 -2.02 14.78 0.35
CA SER A 180 -1.93 16.14 0.92
C SER A 180 -2.61 16.26 2.28
N SER A 181 -3.78 15.66 2.42
CA SER A 181 -4.52 15.65 3.69
C SER A 181 -3.85 14.77 4.74
N ALA A 182 -3.29 13.62 4.34
CA ALA A 182 -2.56 12.75 5.24
C ALA A 182 -1.30 13.44 5.79
N ILE A 183 -0.50 14.09 4.93
CA ILE A 183 0.69 14.85 5.32
C ILE A 183 0.31 16.00 6.27
N THR A 184 -0.78 16.72 5.97
CA THR A 184 -1.28 17.82 6.79
C THR A 184 -1.71 17.33 8.19
N LEU A 185 -2.43 16.20 8.28
CA LEU A 185 -2.82 15.56 9.53
C LEU A 185 -1.61 15.09 10.35
N TYR A 186 -0.66 14.42 9.70
CA TYR A 186 0.58 13.96 10.34
C TYR A 186 1.33 15.12 10.99
N PHE A 187 1.61 16.17 10.22
CA PHE A 187 2.37 17.33 10.71
C PHE A 187 1.61 18.10 11.79
N GLY A 188 0.33 18.37 11.58
CA GLY A 188 -0.50 19.06 12.55
C GLY A 188 -0.58 18.32 13.88
N TYR A 189 -0.79 17.00 13.84
CA TYR A 189 -0.79 16.17 15.03
C TYR A 189 0.59 16.12 15.73
N LYS A 190 1.67 16.01 14.94
CA LYS A 190 3.04 16.04 15.48
C LYS A 190 3.30 17.31 16.25
N LYS A 191 2.94 18.49 15.70
CA LYS A 191 3.10 19.79 16.35
C LYS A 191 2.22 19.91 17.61
N TYR A 192 1.00 19.40 17.57
CA TYR A 192 0.14 19.33 18.75
C TYR A 192 0.76 18.46 19.85
N LYS A 193 1.28 17.30 19.52
CA LYS A 193 1.94 16.39 20.47
C LYS A 193 3.18 17.04 21.11
N GLU A 194 4.01 17.70 20.30
CA GLU A 194 5.18 18.46 20.80
C GLU A 194 4.76 19.55 21.80
N TYR A 195 3.73 20.33 21.46
CA TYR A 195 3.17 21.35 22.35
C TYR A 195 2.62 20.75 23.65
N PHE A 196 1.83 19.70 23.55
CA PHE A 196 1.20 19.05 24.72
C PHE A 196 2.25 18.49 25.69
N LEU A 197 3.29 17.84 25.17
CA LEU A 197 4.36 17.28 26.00
C LEU A 197 5.18 18.38 26.70
N ARG A 198 5.45 19.49 26.02
CA ARG A 198 6.18 20.64 26.61
C ARG A 198 5.36 21.33 27.68
N LYS A 199 4.06 21.49 27.49
CA LYS A 199 3.17 22.13 28.48
C LYS A 199 3.09 21.33 29.79
N ASN A 200 3.26 20.04 29.73
CA ASN A 200 3.25 19.14 30.89
C ASN A 200 4.65 18.84 31.45
N SER A 201 5.71 19.44 30.90
CA SER A 201 7.07 19.35 31.46
C SER A 201 7.29 20.47 32.47
N ASP A 202 8.09 20.23 33.50
CA ASP A 202 8.37 21.14 34.62
C ASP A 202 9.18 22.40 34.23
N ASN A 203 9.41 22.65 32.93
CA ASN A 203 10.18 23.79 32.42
C ASN A 203 9.33 24.67 31.49
N PRO A 204 8.54 25.65 32.02
CA PRO A 204 7.62 26.48 31.24
C PRO A 204 8.28 27.53 30.34
N ASN A 205 9.61 27.71 30.39
CA ASN A 205 10.33 28.75 29.62
C ASN A 205 10.74 28.36 28.18
N SER A 206 10.39 27.16 27.70
CA SER A 206 10.53 26.85 26.27
C SER A 206 9.43 27.57 25.50
N ALA A 207 9.78 28.33 24.47
CA ALA A 207 8.86 29.06 23.59
C ALA A 207 7.68 28.18 23.16
N VAL A 208 6.57 28.32 23.85
CA VAL A 208 5.34 27.56 23.62
C VAL A 208 4.70 28.11 22.36
N ILE A 209 4.54 27.27 21.37
CA ILE A 209 3.74 27.64 20.18
C ILE A 209 2.30 27.79 20.67
N ASP A 210 1.79 29.01 20.65
CA ASP A 210 0.39 29.29 21.00
C ASP A 210 -0.55 28.57 20.03
N PRO A 211 -1.40 27.67 20.53
CA PRO A 211 -2.33 26.93 19.70
C PRO A 211 -3.40 27.79 19.01
N SER A 212 -3.59 29.02 19.45
CA SER A 212 -4.52 29.97 18.81
C SER A 212 -3.98 30.56 17.50
N ILE A 213 -2.66 30.45 17.26
CA ILE A 213 -2.02 31.02 16.08
C ILE A 213 -2.24 30.10 14.87
N THR A 214 -2.88 30.63 13.85
CA THR A 214 -3.00 29.97 12.55
C THR A 214 -1.65 29.97 11.82
N LYS A 215 -1.22 28.81 11.34
CA LYS A 215 0.01 28.63 10.56
C LYS A 215 -0.31 28.25 9.14
N TYR A 216 0.48 28.79 8.21
CA TYR A 216 0.40 28.50 6.79
C TYR A 216 1.69 27.81 6.35
N ILE A 217 1.57 26.61 5.88
CA ILE A 217 2.71 25.73 5.61
C ILE A 217 2.69 25.27 4.17
N LEU A 218 3.83 25.37 3.52
CA LEU A 218 4.09 24.72 2.25
C LEU A 218 4.81 23.39 2.52
N PHE A 219 4.17 22.29 2.19
CA PHE A 219 4.83 20.99 2.12
C PHE A 219 5.30 20.76 0.69
N VAL A 220 6.53 20.24 0.56
CA VAL A 220 7.09 19.83 -0.72
C VAL A 220 7.33 18.33 -0.64
N ASP A 221 6.41 17.56 -1.22
CA ASP A 221 6.49 16.11 -1.31
C ASP A 221 7.08 15.69 -2.67
N ALA A 222 8.42 15.67 -2.75
CA ALA A 222 9.13 15.19 -3.91
C ALA A 222 9.51 13.70 -3.69
N GLY A 223 8.69 12.82 -4.25
CA GLY A 223 8.80 11.38 -4.12
C GLY A 223 9.60 10.71 -5.23
N HIS A 224 9.26 9.44 -5.53
CA HIS A 224 9.96 8.68 -6.57
C HIS A 224 9.50 9.03 -7.99
N SER A 225 8.20 9.29 -8.20
CA SER A 225 7.61 9.44 -9.55
C SER A 225 6.90 10.78 -9.78
N LYS A 226 6.78 11.61 -8.75
CA LYS A 226 6.11 12.91 -8.81
C LYS A 226 6.65 13.85 -7.72
N THR A 227 6.38 15.14 -7.90
CA THR A 227 6.52 16.15 -6.85
C THR A 227 5.18 16.84 -6.62
N SER A 228 4.74 16.91 -5.37
CA SER A 228 3.53 17.63 -4.97
C SER A 228 3.89 18.85 -4.12
N LEU A 229 3.36 20.02 -4.46
CA LEU A 229 3.37 21.23 -3.66
C LEU A 229 2.03 21.30 -2.95
N ILE A 230 2.03 21.45 -1.62
CA ILE A 230 0.82 21.38 -0.80
C ILE A 230 0.81 22.61 0.12
N PHE A 231 -0.16 23.49 -0.06
CA PHE A 231 -0.35 24.65 0.78
C PHE A 231 -1.47 24.40 1.78
N SER A 232 -1.15 24.44 3.07
CA SER A 232 -2.08 24.09 4.14
C SER A 232 -2.15 25.15 5.22
N GLN A 233 -3.38 25.30 5.77
CA GLN A 233 -3.68 26.10 6.96
C GLN A 233 -3.86 25.16 8.15
N LEU A 234 -3.15 25.43 9.22
CA LEU A 234 -3.19 24.67 10.46
C LEU A 234 -3.56 25.59 11.63
N ASN A 235 -4.65 25.23 12.30
CA ASN A 235 -4.92 25.71 13.66
C ASN A 235 -5.45 24.52 14.48
N TYR A 236 -5.46 24.62 15.82
CA TYR A 236 -5.78 23.47 16.66
C TYR A 236 -7.21 22.95 16.54
N ASN A 237 -8.10 23.72 15.96
CA ASN A 237 -9.51 23.31 15.81
C ASN A 237 -9.81 22.75 14.42
N LEU A 238 -8.98 23.07 13.43
CA LEU A 238 -9.28 22.76 12.04
C LEU A 238 -8.02 22.79 11.19
N PHE A 239 -7.83 21.77 10.38
CA PHE A 239 -6.82 21.76 9.31
C PHE A 239 -7.50 21.91 7.95
N LYS A 240 -6.83 22.61 7.04
CA LYS A 240 -7.32 22.80 5.66
C LYS A 240 -6.18 22.63 4.69
N VAL A 241 -6.39 21.86 3.66
CA VAL A 241 -5.57 21.90 2.45
C VAL A 241 -6.13 23.02 1.59
N LEU A 242 -5.37 24.09 1.39
CA LEU A 242 -5.83 25.28 0.67
C LEU A 242 -5.59 25.17 -0.82
N ASP A 243 -4.44 24.61 -1.21
CA ASP A 243 -4.06 24.44 -2.61
C ASP A 243 -3.07 23.29 -2.76
N THR A 244 -3.11 22.61 -3.90
CA THR A 244 -2.13 21.59 -4.27
C THR A 244 -1.76 21.71 -5.75
N LEU A 245 -0.53 21.34 -6.06
CA LEU A 245 -0.05 21.16 -7.42
C LEU A 245 0.77 19.87 -7.49
N CYS A 246 0.30 18.89 -8.26
CA CYS A 246 1.08 17.70 -8.55
C CYS A 246 1.81 17.89 -9.89
N ILE A 247 3.12 17.69 -9.88
CA ILE A 247 3.99 17.72 -11.05
C ILE A 247 4.35 16.26 -11.38
N PRO A 248 3.65 15.61 -12.31
CA PRO A 248 3.97 14.25 -12.73
C PRO A 248 5.33 14.24 -13.43
N PHE A 249 6.00 13.12 -13.42
CA PHE A 249 7.31 12.92 -14.06
C PHE A 249 8.39 13.89 -13.57
N LEU A 250 8.27 14.30 -12.31
CA LEU A 250 9.29 15.02 -11.56
C LEU A 250 9.52 14.33 -10.21
N GLY A 251 10.17 13.20 -10.24
CA GLY A 251 10.50 12.38 -9.07
C GLY A 251 11.92 11.82 -9.14
N GLY A 252 12.28 11.01 -8.16
CA GLY A 252 13.62 10.41 -8.09
C GLY A 252 13.96 9.57 -9.31
N ARG A 253 13.00 8.83 -9.87
CA ARG A 253 13.20 8.02 -11.07
C ARG A 253 13.48 8.83 -12.33
N ASP A 254 12.98 10.07 -12.40
CA ASP A 254 13.22 10.96 -13.54
C ASP A 254 14.67 11.46 -13.52
N PHE A 255 15.23 11.64 -12.34
CA PHE A 255 16.66 11.94 -12.14
C PHE A 255 17.49 10.68 -12.45
N ASP A 256 17.05 9.52 -11.96
CA ASP A 256 17.72 8.24 -12.22
C ASP A 256 17.75 7.91 -13.72
N ASP A 257 16.64 8.16 -14.45
CA ASP A 257 16.57 7.96 -15.91
C ASP A 257 17.47 8.93 -16.68
N ALA A 258 17.61 10.17 -16.23
CA ALA A 258 18.55 11.13 -16.82
C ALA A 258 20.00 10.65 -16.66
N ILE A 259 20.36 10.15 -15.45
CA ILE A 259 21.70 9.55 -15.21
C ILE A 259 21.88 8.30 -16.06
N TYR A 260 20.85 7.46 -16.19
CA TYR A 260 20.88 6.25 -17.02
C TYR A 260 21.20 6.59 -18.48
N LYS A 261 20.52 7.57 -19.06
CA LYS A 261 20.79 8.05 -20.42
C LYS A 261 22.22 8.54 -20.58
N TYR A 262 22.71 9.31 -19.61
CA TYR A 262 24.11 9.77 -19.60
C TYR A 262 25.10 8.58 -19.55
N CYS A 263 24.84 7.56 -18.71
CA CYS A 263 25.68 6.36 -18.65
C CYS A 263 25.66 5.58 -19.96
N CYS A 264 24.49 5.46 -20.62
CA CYS A 264 24.38 4.80 -21.92
C CYS A 264 25.18 5.53 -23.01
N GLU A 265 25.08 6.86 -23.08
CA GLU A 265 25.85 7.70 -24.02
C GLU A 265 27.36 7.56 -23.77
N LYS A 266 27.78 7.60 -22.52
CA LYS A 266 29.18 7.43 -22.14
C LYS A 266 29.71 6.06 -22.56
N PHE A 267 28.98 4.98 -22.22
CA PHE A 267 29.36 3.61 -22.62
C PHE A 267 29.45 3.45 -24.14
N LYS A 268 28.47 4.01 -24.86
CA LYS A 268 28.47 4.00 -26.33
C LYS A 268 29.67 4.74 -26.94
N ASN A 269 30.04 5.87 -26.39
CA ASN A 269 31.18 6.66 -26.86
C ASN A 269 32.51 5.97 -26.58
N GLU A 270 32.63 5.25 -25.47
CA GLU A 270 33.85 4.54 -25.08
C GLU A 270 34.02 3.20 -25.80
N ASN A 271 32.90 2.47 -26.05
CA ASN A 271 32.95 1.08 -26.53
C ASN A 271 32.27 0.86 -27.90
N ASN A 272 31.63 1.87 -28.46
CA ASN A 272 30.86 1.77 -29.72
C ASN A 272 29.66 0.81 -29.68
N ILE A 273 29.13 0.49 -28.46
CA ILE A 273 28.03 -0.42 -28.22
C ILE A 273 26.85 0.35 -27.64
N ASP A 274 25.68 0.25 -28.27
CA ASP A 274 24.45 0.90 -27.76
C ASP A 274 23.66 -0.03 -26.84
N ILE A 275 23.70 0.27 -25.56
CA ILE A 275 23.03 -0.50 -24.50
C ILE A 275 21.64 0.07 -24.07
N SER A 276 21.20 1.15 -24.69
CA SER A 276 20.02 1.92 -24.25
C SER A 276 18.70 1.15 -24.32
N LYS A 277 18.60 0.14 -25.19
CA LYS A 277 17.39 -0.66 -25.43
C LYS A 277 17.33 -1.97 -24.65
N ASP A 278 18.42 -2.36 -23.99
CA ASP A 278 18.47 -3.63 -23.26
C ASP A 278 17.87 -3.47 -21.85
N LYS A 279 16.72 -4.12 -21.64
CA LYS A 279 15.99 -4.09 -20.36
C LYS A 279 16.78 -4.73 -19.22
N LYS A 280 17.59 -5.76 -19.49
CA LYS A 280 18.42 -6.44 -18.48
C LYS A 280 19.57 -5.54 -18.04
N ILE A 281 20.20 -4.86 -18.98
CA ILE A 281 21.25 -3.88 -18.71
C ILE A 281 20.67 -2.70 -17.93
N LYS A 282 19.50 -2.18 -18.34
CA LYS A 282 18.80 -1.12 -17.58
C LYS A 282 18.58 -1.55 -16.13
N LEU A 283 18.09 -2.75 -15.86
CA LEU A 283 17.89 -3.26 -14.52
C LEU A 283 19.19 -3.34 -13.72
N ARG A 284 20.30 -3.74 -14.35
CA ARG A 284 21.63 -3.83 -13.69
C ARG A 284 22.19 -2.45 -13.34
N LEU A 285 22.00 -1.45 -14.19
CA LEU A 285 22.47 -0.08 -13.98
C LEU A 285 21.64 0.70 -12.96
N MET A 286 20.32 0.46 -12.89
CA MET A 286 19.43 1.28 -12.07
C MET A 286 19.78 1.29 -10.57
N GLN A 287 20.17 0.14 -10.00
CA GLN A 287 20.53 0.09 -8.57
C GLN A 287 21.79 0.91 -8.22
N PRO A 288 22.93 0.76 -8.95
CA PRO A 288 24.08 1.65 -8.77
C PRO A 288 23.76 3.12 -8.99
N ILE A 289 22.90 3.46 -9.98
CA ILE A 289 22.47 4.84 -10.27
C ILE A 289 21.70 5.42 -9.10
N ILE A 290 20.67 4.72 -8.59
CA ILE A 290 19.88 5.15 -7.42
C ILE A 290 20.79 5.39 -6.20
N LYS A 291 21.76 4.48 -5.97
CA LYS A 291 22.74 4.63 -4.90
C LYS A 291 23.63 5.85 -5.10
N ALA A 292 24.13 6.07 -6.30
CA ALA A 292 24.96 7.22 -6.62
C ALA A 292 24.20 8.54 -6.45
N ARG A 293 22.95 8.65 -6.96
CA ARG A 293 22.10 9.82 -6.74
C ARG A 293 21.88 10.11 -5.26
N LYS A 294 21.57 9.08 -4.45
CA LYS A 294 21.42 9.25 -3.00
C LYS A 294 22.72 9.70 -2.34
N ASN A 295 23.87 9.17 -2.74
CA ASN A 295 25.17 9.58 -2.23
C ASN A 295 25.48 11.05 -2.54
N LEU A 296 25.11 11.54 -3.72
CA LEU A 296 25.32 12.92 -4.14
C LEU A 296 24.48 13.94 -3.34
N THR A 297 23.51 13.51 -2.53
CA THR A 297 22.82 14.40 -1.59
C THR A 297 23.73 14.86 -0.44
N VAL A 298 24.71 14.04 -0.07
CA VAL A 298 25.66 14.30 1.03
C VAL A 298 27.07 14.54 0.50
N ASN A 299 27.56 13.65 -0.37
CA ASN A 299 28.92 13.68 -0.91
C ASN A 299 29.00 14.56 -2.17
N LYS A 300 30.21 15.00 -2.52
CA LYS A 300 30.46 15.76 -3.75
C LYS A 300 30.57 14.87 -4.98
N ASP A 301 30.99 13.61 -4.78
CA ASP A 301 31.23 12.66 -5.84
C ASP A 301 30.58 11.32 -5.50
N ALA A 302 30.17 10.56 -6.52
CA ALA A 302 29.65 9.20 -6.40
C ALA A 302 30.09 8.36 -7.61
N GLN A 303 30.40 7.09 -7.37
CA GLN A 303 30.79 6.12 -8.39
C GLN A 303 29.60 5.24 -8.76
N ILE A 304 29.41 5.04 -10.07
CA ILE A 304 28.53 4.06 -10.67
C ILE A 304 29.43 3.01 -11.30
N ALA A 305 29.38 1.77 -10.79
CA ALA A 305 30.20 0.67 -11.29
C ALA A 305 29.35 -0.58 -11.48
N VAL A 306 29.53 -1.27 -12.60
CA VAL A 306 28.89 -2.55 -12.92
C VAL A 306 29.89 -3.41 -13.69
N ASP A 307 30.25 -4.54 -13.11
CA ASP A 307 31.15 -5.50 -13.74
C ASP A 307 30.45 -6.22 -14.90
N SER A 308 31.17 -6.50 -15.98
CA SER A 308 30.66 -7.19 -17.19
C SER A 308 29.31 -6.67 -17.64
N LEU A 309 29.16 -5.36 -17.82
CA LEU A 309 27.87 -4.72 -18.14
C LEU A 309 27.31 -5.22 -19.48
N ALA A 310 28.14 -5.23 -20.53
CA ALA A 310 27.82 -5.74 -21.85
C ALA A 310 29.09 -6.31 -22.50
N GLU A 311 28.98 -7.44 -23.21
CA GLU A 311 30.08 -8.09 -23.94
C GLU A 311 31.36 -8.25 -23.08
N ASP A 312 31.18 -8.64 -21.81
CA ASP A 312 32.23 -8.77 -20.79
C ASP A 312 33.03 -7.48 -20.48
N ILE A 313 32.49 -6.32 -20.85
CA ILE A 313 33.09 -5.01 -20.62
C ILE A 313 32.55 -4.45 -19.30
N ASP A 314 33.44 -4.08 -18.40
CA ASP A 314 33.11 -3.38 -17.16
C ASP A 314 32.74 -1.92 -17.44
N PHE A 315 31.80 -1.39 -16.66
CA PHE A 315 31.45 0.01 -16.73
C PHE A 315 31.72 0.71 -15.42
N THR A 316 32.46 1.82 -15.48
CA THR A 316 32.70 2.69 -14.35
C THR A 316 32.51 4.16 -14.73
N CYS A 317 31.73 4.86 -13.95
CA CYS A 317 31.50 6.29 -14.11
C CYS A 317 31.61 6.99 -12.77
N LEU A 318 32.53 7.92 -12.63
CA LEU A 318 32.59 8.84 -11.50
C LEU A 318 31.76 10.07 -11.86
N LEU A 319 30.73 10.34 -11.07
CA LEU A 319 29.80 11.45 -11.26
C LEU A 319 29.98 12.45 -10.10
N ASN A 320 30.36 13.68 -10.41
CA ASN A 320 30.39 14.76 -9.42
C ASN A 320 29.05 15.49 -9.38
N ARG A 321 28.81 16.26 -8.30
CA ARG A 321 27.53 16.93 -8.07
C ARG A 321 27.23 18.00 -9.14
N ASP A 322 28.21 18.73 -9.61
CA ASP A 322 28.00 19.78 -10.63
C ASP A 322 27.61 19.17 -11.99
N GLU A 323 28.20 18.05 -12.33
CA GLU A 323 27.85 17.27 -13.53
C GLU A 323 26.45 16.65 -13.40
N PHE A 324 26.14 16.09 -12.23
CA PHE A 324 24.79 15.60 -11.92
C PHE A 324 23.73 16.69 -12.08
N GLU A 325 23.97 17.88 -11.52
CA GLU A 325 23.03 19.01 -11.63
C GLU A 325 22.87 19.50 -13.09
N LYS A 326 23.90 19.39 -13.93
CA LYS A 326 23.78 19.65 -15.36
C LYS A 326 22.94 18.60 -16.09
N ILE A 327 23.09 17.33 -15.73
CA ILE A 327 22.31 16.22 -16.31
C ILE A 327 20.82 16.38 -16.01
N ILE A 328 20.47 16.82 -14.81
CA ILE A 328 19.07 16.99 -14.38
C ILE A 328 18.54 18.41 -14.54
N LYS A 329 19.25 19.28 -15.26
CA LYS A 329 18.91 20.70 -15.36
C LYS A 329 17.47 20.96 -15.79
N ASP A 330 17.00 20.26 -16.82
CA ASP A 330 15.63 20.41 -17.32
C ASP A 330 14.57 20.12 -16.24
N LYS A 331 14.85 19.16 -15.36
CA LYS A 331 13.97 18.82 -14.24
C LYS A 331 14.01 19.89 -13.14
N LEU A 332 15.19 20.47 -12.89
CA LEU A 332 15.33 21.58 -11.95
C LEU A 332 14.64 22.85 -12.47
N ASP A 333 14.75 23.15 -13.75
CA ASP A 333 14.08 24.28 -14.39
C ASP A 333 12.55 24.10 -14.38
N LEU A 334 12.05 22.89 -14.61
CA LEU A 334 10.64 22.55 -14.46
C LEU A 334 10.18 22.78 -13.01
N PHE A 335 10.91 22.26 -12.01
CA PHE A 335 10.57 22.48 -10.61
C PHE A 335 10.50 23.95 -10.25
N ARG A 336 11.49 24.73 -10.68
CA ARG A 336 11.57 26.18 -10.48
C ARG A 336 10.34 26.89 -11.06
N SER A 337 10.00 26.62 -12.31
CA SER A 337 8.87 27.27 -12.99
C SER A 337 7.53 26.94 -12.33
N GLU A 338 7.32 25.66 -11.96
CA GLU A 338 6.08 25.23 -11.31
C GLU A 338 5.94 25.78 -9.88
N LEU A 339 7.04 25.86 -9.13
CA LEU A 339 7.03 26.49 -7.81
C LEU A 339 6.67 27.97 -7.89
N ILE A 340 7.24 28.71 -8.85
CA ILE A 340 6.91 30.13 -9.07
C ILE A 340 5.42 30.26 -9.41
N ARG A 341 4.92 29.45 -10.36
CA ARG A 341 3.50 29.45 -10.77
C ARG A 341 2.58 29.17 -9.58
N PHE A 342 2.93 28.19 -8.75
CA PHE A 342 2.18 27.83 -7.56
C PHE A 342 2.13 28.98 -6.54
N CYS A 343 3.25 29.62 -6.28
CA CYS A 343 3.32 30.77 -5.37
C CYS A 343 2.51 31.97 -5.88
N GLN A 344 2.58 32.26 -7.18
CA GLN A 344 1.82 33.35 -7.80
C GLN A 344 0.31 33.09 -7.70
N ARG A 345 -0.14 31.86 -7.96
CA ARG A 345 -1.54 31.45 -7.82
C ARG A 345 -2.02 31.61 -6.38
N ASN A 346 -1.23 31.16 -5.40
CA ASN A 346 -1.59 31.27 -4.00
C ASN A 346 -1.61 32.72 -3.50
N ASN A 347 -0.69 33.55 -3.93
CA ASN A 347 -0.71 35.00 -3.59
C ASN A 347 -1.96 35.70 -4.15
N LYS A 348 -2.45 35.26 -5.32
CA LYS A 348 -3.68 35.79 -5.91
C LYS A 348 -4.93 35.28 -5.16
N ASN A 349 -4.98 33.99 -4.85
CA ASN A 349 -6.18 33.37 -4.25
C ASN A 349 -6.28 33.66 -2.73
N TYR A 350 -5.15 33.90 -2.07
CA TYR A 350 -5.06 34.13 -0.63
C TYR A 350 -4.23 35.37 -0.34
N PRO A 351 -4.70 36.61 -0.73
CA PRO A 351 -3.94 37.85 -0.60
C PRO A 351 -3.67 38.15 0.89
N GLY A 352 -2.44 38.57 1.19
CA GLY A 352 -2.02 38.91 2.56
C GLY A 352 -1.65 37.75 3.46
N ILE A 353 -1.78 36.51 3.01
CA ILE A 353 -1.29 35.36 3.76
C ILE A 353 0.22 35.21 3.56
N GLN A 354 0.93 35.04 4.68
CA GLN A 354 2.36 34.77 4.68
C GLN A 354 2.64 33.34 5.09
N LEU A 355 3.53 32.67 4.34
CA LEU A 355 4.03 31.35 4.73
C LEU A 355 4.74 31.43 6.07
N THR A 356 4.40 30.51 6.96
CA THR A 356 5.07 30.37 8.26
C THR A 356 6.27 29.42 8.16
N ASN A 357 6.16 28.37 7.34
CA ASN A 357 7.15 27.30 7.22
C ASN A 357 7.11 26.68 5.83
N VAL A 358 8.27 26.15 5.40
CA VAL A 358 8.39 25.20 4.29
C VAL A 358 8.89 23.89 4.87
N GLU A 359 8.17 22.78 4.64
CA GLU A 359 8.48 21.46 5.20
C GLU A 359 8.76 20.44 4.08
N MET A 360 9.85 19.68 4.23
CA MET A 360 10.18 18.58 3.36
C MET A 360 9.32 17.36 3.71
N ALA A 361 8.52 16.86 2.78
CA ALA A 361 7.72 15.64 2.93
C ALA A 361 8.21 14.48 2.05
N GLY A 362 8.95 14.72 0.98
CA GLY A 362 9.51 13.72 0.07
C GLY A 362 11.04 13.65 0.11
N GLU A 363 11.61 12.43 -0.06
CA GLU A 363 13.05 12.18 0.07
C GLU A 363 13.88 12.90 -1.00
N LEU A 364 13.36 13.09 -2.22
CA LEU A 364 14.09 13.73 -3.32
C LEU A 364 14.46 15.18 -3.00
N MET A 365 13.71 15.86 -2.12
CA MET A 365 14.03 17.21 -1.66
C MET A 365 15.36 17.34 -0.91
N ARG A 366 16.01 16.22 -0.55
CA ARG A 366 17.39 16.20 -0.02
C ARG A 366 18.43 16.58 -1.09
N THR A 367 18.03 16.69 -2.37
CA THR A 367 18.91 17.13 -3.45
C THR A 367 19.27 18.61 -3.24
N PRO A 368 20.57 18.97 -3.08
CA PRO A 368 20.98 20.35 -2.73
C PRO A 368 20.48 21.41 -3.70
N ALA A 369 20.42 21.09 -5.00
CA ALA A 369 19.90 22.03 -6.00
C ALA A 369 18.42 22.37 -5.78
N MET A 370 17.58 21.40 -5.38
CA MET A 370 16.17 21.66 -5.10
C MET A 370 16.01 22.52 -3.83
N GLU A 371 16.81 22.28 -2.79
CA GLU A 371 16.82 23.10 -1.59
C GLU A 371 17.21 24.55 -1.91
N ARG A 372 18.22 24.75 -2.77
CA ARG A 372 18.62 26.10 -3.22
C ARG A 372 17.49 26.81 -3.96
N ILE A 373 16.76 26.13 -4.83
CA ILE A 373 15.61 26.71 -5.55
C ILE A 373 14.53 27.18 -4.58
N ILE A 374 14.20 26.39 -3.56
CA ILE A 374 13.25 26.78 -2.51
C ILE A 374 13.71 28.07 -1.82
N LYS A 375 14.98 28.10 -1.38
CA LYS A 375 15.55 29.25 -0.68
C LYS A 375 15.56 30.48 -1.54
N GLU A 376 15.92 30.36 -2.81
CA GLU A 376 15.97 31.51 -3.77
C GLU A 376 14.58 32.11 -4.03
N ILE A 377 13.54 31.27 -4.19
CA ILE A 377 12.19 31.72 -4.55
C ILE A 377 11.43 32.25 -3.32
N LEU A 378 11.51 31.53 -2.21
CA LEU A 378 10.70 31.80 -1.02
C LEU A 378 11.43 32.64 0.03
N ASN A 379 12.75 32.84 -0.11
CA ASN A 379 13.62 33.43 0.90
C ASN A 379 13.47 32.75 2.29
N MET A 380 13.25 31.43 2.30
CA MET A 380 13.04 30.60 3.50
C MET A 380 13.91 29.35 3.45
N GLU A 381 14.38 28.94 4.61
CA GLU A 381 15.03 27.63 4.76
C GLU A 381 13.96 26.53 4.86
N MET A 382 14.23 25.40 4.23
CA MET A 382 13.34 24.24 4.29
C MET A 382 13.57 23.43 5.57
N SER A 383 12.52 23.23 6.34
CA SER A 383 12.54 22.39 7.54
C SER A 383 12.44 20.90 7.16
N LYS A 384 13.20 20.06 7.89
CA LYS A 384 13.28 18.60 7.69
C LYS A 384 12.74 17.85 8.92
N THR A 385 11.58 18.28 9.42
CA THR A 385 11.02 17.73 10.66
C THR A 385 10.11 16.54 10.42
N ILE A 386 9.64 16.32 9.21
CA ILE A 386 8.78 15.22 8.80
C ILE A 386 9.64 13.97 8.52
N LEU A 387 9.16 12.81 8.97
CA LEU A 387 9.70 11.51 8.58
C LEU A 387 9.05 11.10 7.26
N THR A 388 9.79 11.22 6.17
CA THR A 388 9.28 11.10 4.80
C THR A 388 8.70 9.72 4.49
N ASP A 389 9.27 8.66 5.09
CA ASP A 389 8.86 7.28 4.82
C ASP A 389 7.53 6.90 5.51
N GLU A 390 7.10 7.67 6.52
CA GLU A 390 5.92 7.30 7.33
C GLU A 390 4.80 8.34 7.35
N CYS A 391 5.07 9.58 6.94
CA CYS A 391 4.13 10.69 7.13
C CYS A 391 2.76 10.43 6.48
N ILE A 392 2.72 9.77 5.32
CA ILE A 392 1.48 9.50 4.60
C ILE A 392 0.71 8.35 5.27
N SER A 393 1.37 7.23 5.58
CA SER A 393 0.69 6.09 6.21
C SER A 393 0.23 6.39 7.65
N VAL A 394 1.06 7.10 8.43
CA VAL A 394 0.66 7.57 9.77
C VAL A 394 -0.46 8.60 9.69
N GLY A 395 -0.38 9.54 8.75
CA GLY A 395 -1.45 10.52 8.49
C GLY A 395 -2.77 9.85 8.11
N SER A 396 -2.72 8.79 7.31
CA SER A 396 -3.89 7.96 6.95
C SER A 396 -4.48 7.25 8.18
N ALA A 397 -3.64 6.70 9.09
CA ALA A 397 -4.11 6.12 10.35
C ALA A 397 -4.75 7.18 11.26
N LEU A 398 -4.20 8.40 11.29
CA LEU A 398 -4.80 9.54 12.00
C LEU A 398 -6.15 9.94 11.40
N TYR A 399 -6.29 9.91 10.07
CA TYR A 399 -7.58 10.12 9.42
C TYR A 399 -8.62 9.07 9.82
N GLY A 400 -8.22 7.80 9.91
CA GLY A 400 -9.07 6.74 10.45
C GLY A 400 -9.55 7.02 11.87
N SER A 401 -8.69 7.60 12.73
CA SER A 401 -9.08 8.00 14.09
C SER A 401 -10.10 9.15 14.10
N LEU A 402 -10.02 10.03 13.11
CA LEU A 402 -11.00 11.11 12.93
C LEU A 402 -12.36 10.54 12.52
N LEU A 403 -12.40 9.61 11.57
CA LEU A 403 -13.63 8.95 11.12
C LEU A 403 -14.32 8.17 12.26
N LYS A 404 -13.56 7.57 13.15
CA LYS A 404 -14.07 6.82 14.32
C LYS A 404 -14.28 7.70 15.58
N GLY A 405 -14.17 9.04 15.46
CA GLY A 405 -14.41 9.99 16.57
C GLY A 405 -13.43 9.87 17.74
N CYS A 406 -12.24 9.32 17.51
CA CYS A 406 -11.22 9.14 18.53
C CYS A 406 -9.93 9.94 18.27
N PHE A 407 -10.00 10.99 17.45
CA PHE A 407 -8.88 11.88 17.17
C PHE A 407 -8.42 12.60 18.46
N PRO A 408 -7.11 12.65 18.71
CA PRO A 408 -6.61 13.03 20.05
C PRO A 408 -6.69 14.53 20.37
N ILE A 409 -6.91 15.39 19.39
CA ILE A 409 -7.04 16.83 19.62
C ILE A 409 -8.46 17.14 20.08
N LYS A 410 -8.58 17.68 21.30
CA LYS A 410 -9.88 18.05 21.87
C LYS A 410 -10.56 19.18 21.08
N ASN A 411 -11.85 19.05 20.81
CA ASN A 411 -12.65 19.99 20.01
C ASN A 411 -12.15 20.18 18.57
N PHE A 412 -11.42 19.21 18.02
CA PHE A 412 -11.00 19.23 16.63
C PHE A 412 -12.21 19.06 15.71
N ARG A 413 -12.39 19.98 14.76
CA ARG A 413 -13.54 19.99 13.86
C ARG A 413 -13.35 19.08 12.66
N GLY A 414 -12.10 18.82 12.27
CA GLY A 414 -11.78 17.96 11.13
C GLY A 414 -10.70 18.50 10.23
N ILE A 415 -10.58 17.87 9.08
CA ILE A 415 -9.76 18.32 7.97
C ILE A 415 -10.66 18.53 6.75
N TYR A 416 -10.49 19.67 6.08
CA TYR A 416 -11.06 19.89 4.76
C TYR A 416 -10.07 19.47 3.69
N HIS A 417 -10.53 18.62 2.78
CA HIS A 417 -9.82 18.19 1.61
C HIS A 417 -10.03 19.20 0.47
N LEU A 418 -9.19 19.12 -0.55
CA LEU A 418 -9.33 19.93 -1.74
C LEU A 418 -9.96 19.11 -2.86
N ASN A 419 -10.91 19.71 -3.60
CA ASN A 419 -11.35 19.19 -4.88
C ASN A 419 -10.34 19.61 -5.97
N HIS A 420 -9.82 18.63 -6.72
CA HIS A 420 -8.72 18.88 -7.68
C HIS A 420 -9.20 19.17 -9.10
N TYR A 421 -10.46 18.92 -9.39
CA TYR A 421 -11.01 19.04 -10.74
C TYR A 421 -12.32 19.80 -10.70
N SER A 422 -12.45 20.81 -11.57
CA SER A 422 -13.70 21.55 -11.72
C SER A 422 -14.83 20.64 -12.13
N ILE A 423 -16.02 20.87 -11.56
CA ILE A 423 -17.24 20.18 -11.90
C ILE A 423 -18.18 21.18 -12.56
N LEU A 424 -18.60 20.85 -13.76
CA LEU A 424 -19.57 21.59 -14.58
C LEU A 424 -20.90 20.86 -14.57
N TYR A 425 -21.98 21.53 -14.86
CA TYR A 425 -23.29 20.91 -15.06
C TYR A 425 -24.04 21.50 -16.23
N SER A 426 -24.98 20.73 -16.77
CA SER A 426 -25.96 21.14 -17.78
C SER A 426 -27.35 20.65 -17.36
N ILE A 427 -28.37 21.42 -17.63
CA ILE A 427 -29.77 21.09 -17.39
C ILE A 427 -30.43 20.89 -18.74
N ASN A 428 -31.09 19.74 -18.98
CA ASN A 428 -31.82 19.42 -20.21
C ASN A 428 -31.01 19.67 -21.49
N ASN A 429 -29.74 19.32 -21.48
CA ASN A 429 -28.77 19.59 -22.56
C ASN A 429 -28.60 21.08 -22.90
N GLY A 430 -28.92 21.96 -21.98
CA GLY A 430 -28.72 23.41 -22.09
C GLY A 430 -27.25 23.81 -21.89
N PRO A 431 -27.01 25.12 -21.68
CA PRO A 431 -25.65 25.61 -21.49
C PRO A 431 -24.89 24.94 -20.33
N ILE A 432 -23.62 24.70 -20.53
CA ILE A 432 -22.72 24.16 -19.50
C ILE A 432 -22.31 25.31 -18.57
N THR A 433 -22.52 25.13 -17.29
CA THR A 433 -22.22 26.10 -16.23
C THR A 433 -21.33 25.47 -15.18
N GLU A 434 -20.51 26.27 -14.53
CA GLU A 434 -19.66 25.80 -13.42
C GLU A 434 -20.51 25.49 -12.18
N PHE A 435 -20.32 24.31 -11.61
CA PHE A 435 -20.98 23.88 -10.38
C PHE A 435 -20.04 23.97 -9.19
N ILE A 436 -18.83 23.46 -9.33
CA ILE A 436 -17.78 23.44 -8.29
C ILE A 436 -16.43 23.72 -8.94
N ASP A 437 -15.68 24.64 -8.37
CA ASP A 437 -14.30 24.98 -8.75
C ASP A 437 -13.30 23.89 -8.32
N ASP A 438 -12.15 23.83 -8.98
CA ASP A 438 -11.04 22.93 -8.67
C ASP A 438 -10.36 23.18 -7.31
N HIS A 439 -10.58 24.36 -6.71
CA HIS A 439 -10.06 24.71 -5.39
C HIS A 439 -11.09 24.65 -4.26
N TYR A 440 -12.20 23.99 -4.51
CA TYR A 440 -13.30 23.91 -3.54
C TYR A 440 -13.01 22.92 -2.41
N GLN A 441 -13.41 23.29 -1.19
CA GLN A 441 -13.22 22.41 0.00
C GLN A 441 -14.30 21.31 0.04
N ILE A 442 -13.93 20.06 0.22
CA ILE A 442 -14.82 18.89 0.30
C ILE A 442 -14.66 18.16 1.65
N PRO A 443 -15.72 17.45 2.16
CA PRO A 443 -17.05 17.30 1.56
C PRO A 443 -17.88 18.56 1.68
N GLU A 444 -18.77 18.79 0.71
CA GLU A 444 -19.61 19.99 0.69
C GLU A 444 -21.00 19.71 0.08
N PHE A 445 -21.98 20.48 0.54
CA PHE A 445 -23.33 20.45 0.01
C PHE A 445 -23.57 21.64 -0.90
N LYS A 446 -24.02 21.38 -2.12
CA LYS A 446 -24.50 22.40 -3.07
C LYS A 446 -25.90 22.11 -3.53
N SER A 447 -26.62 23.14 -3.93
CA SER A 447 -28.01 22.98 -4.40
C SER A 447 -28.26 23.72 -5.70
N LEU A 448 -29.16 23.15 -6.49
CA LEU A 448 -29.80 23.81 -7.64
C LEU A 448 -31.24 24.13 -7.28
N ASN A 449 -31.65 25.36 -7.56
CA ASN A 449 -32.99 25.85 -7.24
C ASN A 449 -33.77 26.08 -8.54
N PHE A 450 -34.98 25.55 -8.58
CA PHE A 450 -35.91 25.68 -9.68
C PHE A 450 -37.16 26.39 -9.18
N GLY A 451 -37.43 27.60 -9.70
CA GLY A 451 -38.58 28.40 -9.34
C GLY A 451 -39.84 28.00 -10.08
N GLU A 452 -40.98 28.65 -9.72
CA GLU A 452 -42.28 28.42 -10.34
C GLU A 452 -42.26 28.64 -11.86
N GLU A 453 -41.52 29.64 -12.34
CA GLU A 453 -41.38 29.96 -13.76
C GLU A 453 -40.82 28.78 -14.59
N TYR A 454 -39.95 27.98 -13.99
CA TYR A 454 -39.35 26.81 -14.64
C TYR A 454 -40.40 25.72 -14.91
N PHE A 455 -41.34 25.51 -13.99
CA PHE A 455 -42.35 24.45 -14.08
C PHE A 455 -43.62 24.85 -14.88
N ASN A 456 -43.73 26.11 -15.25
CA ASN A 456 -44.82 26.58 -16.14
C ASN A 456 -44.65 26.08 -17.59
N ASP A 457 -43.43 25.66 -17.97
CA ASP A 457 -43.20 25.00 -19.25
C ASP A 457 -43.47 23.47 -19.12
N GLU A 458 -44.40 22.98 -19.93
CA GLU A 458 -44.80 21.57 -19.97
C GLU A 458 -43.62 20.62 -20.26
N ASN A 459 -42.58 21.10 -20.94
CA ASN A 459 -41.38 20.34 -21.24
C ASN A 459 -40.48 20.09 -19.99
N ASN A 460 -40.67 20.86 -18.93
CA ASN A 460 -39.85 20.80 -17.70
C ASN A 460 -40.43 19.88 -16.61
N LYS A 461 -41.41 19.04 -16.95
CA LYS A 461 -41.96 18.02 -16.03
C LYS A 461 -40.92 16.97 -15.61
N LYS A 462 -39.90 16.78 -16.43
CA LYS A 462 -38.69 15.96 -16.13
C LYS A 462 -37.48 16.84 -16.28
N ILE A 463 -36.56 16.74 -15.33
CA ILE A 463 -35.28 17.46 -15.35
C ILE A 463 -34.16 16.44 -15.53
N ASN A 464 -33.38 16.60 -16.60
CA ASN A 464 -32.10 15.91 -16.75
C ASN A 464 -30.99 16.86 -16.25
N ILE A 465 -30.21 16.41 -15.29
CA ILE A 465 -29.03 17.14 -14.79
C ILE A 465 -27.82 16.29 -15.06
N THR A 466 -26.93 16.80 -15.89
CA THR A 466 -25.69 16.11 -16.25
C THR A 466 -24.48 16.85 -15.72
N PHE A 467 -23.59 16.15 -15.04
CA PHE A 467 -22.34 16.68 -14.48
C PHE A 467 -21.14 16.21 -15.28
N PHE A 468 -20.16 17.10 -15.41
CA PHE A 468 -18.94 16.88 -16.19
C PHE A 468 -17.71 17.39 -15.43
N HIS A 469 -16.55 16.79 -15.67
CA HIS A 469 -15.27 17.47 -15.44
C HIS A 469 -14.88 18.31 -16.67
N LYS A 470 -14.10 19.37 -16.46
CA LYS A 470 -13.42 20.03 -17.58
C LYS A 470 -12.46 19.06 -18.24
N LYS A 471 -12.63 18.83 -19.54
CA LYS A 471 -11.86 17.88 -20.31
C LYS A 471 -10.35 18.15 -20.24
N GLU A 472 -9.97 19.42 -20.32
CA GLU A 472 -8.58 19.89 -20.28
C GLU A 472 -7.86 19.50 -18.97
N GLU A 473 -8.60 19.42 -17.87
CA GLU A 473 -8.06 19.08 -16.56
C GLU A 473 -7.81 17.57 -16.40
N ILE A 474 -8.64 16.71 -17.03
CA ILE A 474 -8.62 15.27 -16.83
C ILE A 474 -8.01 14.46 -17.99
N GLN A 475 -7.89 15.04 -19.19
CA GLN A 475 -7.49 14.33 -20.42
C GLN A 475 -6.15 13.60 -20.33
N ASN A 476 -5.26 14.05 -19.43
CA ASN A 476 -3.97 13.41 -19.20
C ASN A 476 -4.07 12.14 -18.36
N TYR A 477 -5.20 11.91 -17.66
CA TYR A 477 -5.36 10.83 -16.67
C TYR A 477 -6.51 9.87 -16.98
N VAL A 478 -7.47 10.30 -17.79
CA VAL A 478 -8.66 9.52 -18.13
C VAL A 478 -9.03 9.71 -19.60
N LYS A 479 -9.42 8.63 -20.28
CA LYS A 479 -9.99 8.71 -21.62
C LYS A 479 -11.48 8.99 -21.47
N SER A 480 -11.90 10.18 -21.83
CA SER A 480 -13.30 10.61 -21.92
C SER A 480 -13.47 11.62 -23.02
N ASP A 481 -14.48 11.44 -23.87
CA ASP A 481 -14.76 12.36 -24.97
C ASP A 481 -15.52 13.60 -24.49
N SER A 482 -16.32 13.45 -23.44
CA SER A 482 -17.20 14.51 -22.90
C SER A 482 -16.80 15.00 -21.53
N GLY A 483 -15.97 14.25 -20.77
CA GLY A 483 -15.71 14.49 -19.34
C GLY A 483 -16.90 14.12 -18.45
N LEU A 484 -17.89 13.41 -18.97
CA LEU A 484 -19.15 13.11 -18.29
C LEU A 484 -18.89 12.28 -17.02
N LEU A 485 -19.36 12.80 -15.88
CA LEU A 485 -19.36 12.13 -14.60
C LEU A 485 -20.62 11.27 -14.43
N ILE A 486 -21.76 11.95 -14.34
CA ILE A 486 -23.04 11.31 -14.04
C ILE A 486 -24.18 12.16 -14.57
N SER A 487 -25.27 11.52 -15.03
CA SER A 487 -26.50 12.16 -15.43
C SER A 487 -27.69 11.61 -14.63
N TYR A 488 -28.46 12.51 -14.08
CA TYR A 488 -29.66 12.21 -13.30
C TYR A 488 -30.93 12.66 -14.06
N ASP A 489 -31.90 11.76 -14.20
CA ASP A 489 -33.29 12.12 -14.59
C ASP A 489 -34.16 12.17 -13.34
N ILE A 490 -34.82 13.29 -13.14
CA ILE A 490 -35.69 13.54 -12.00
C ILE A 490 -37.11 13.80 -12.53
N ASN A 491 -38.07 12.97 -12.11
CA ASN A 491 -39.49 13.17 -12.44
C ASN A 491 -40.10 14.20 -11.48
N CYS A 492 -39.99 15.47 -11.85
CA CYS A 492 -40.47 16.58 -11.03
C CYS A 492 -41.98 16.62 -10.89
N GLU A 493 -42.73 16.20 -11.90
CA GLU A 493 -44.20 16.16 -11.84
C GLU A 493 -44.68 15.21 -10.73
N GLU A 494 -44.11 14.01 -10.65
CA GLU A 494 -44.46 13.07 -9.58
C GLU A 494 -44.00 13.55 -8.21
N VAL A 495 -42.77 14.14 -8.13
CA VAL A 495 -42.25 14.73 -6.89
C VAL A 495 -43.17 15.84 -6.37
N LEU A 496 -43.62 16.74 -7.25
CA LEU A 496 -44.49 17.87 -6.89
C LEU A 496 -45.89 17.39 -6.51
N LYS A 497 -46.48 16.45 -7.28
CA LYS A 497 -47.81 15.86 -6.98
C LYS A 497 -47.80 15.12 -5.63
N ALA A 498 -46.78 14.35 -5.34
CA ALA A 498 -46.66 13.60 -4.08
C ALA A 498 -46.53 14.53 -2.84
N ASN A 499 -46.19 15.79 -3.03
CA ASN A 499 -45.95 16.77 -1.97
C ASN A 499 -46.89 17.99 -2.04
N GLY A 500 -48.11 17.84 -2.60
CA GLY A 500 -49.17 18.86 -2.54
C GLY A 500 -49.09 19.94 -3.60
N GLY A 501 -48.44 19.71 -4.75
CA GLY A 501 -48.38 20.65 -5.86
C GLY A 501 -47.46 21.84 -5.64
N LEU A 502 -46.36 21.64 -4.97
CA LEU A 502 -45.35 22.66 -4.66
C LEU A 502 -44.79 23.29 -5.94
N LYS A 503 -44.50 24.57 -5.90
CA LYS A 503 -44.08 25.37 -7.06
C LYS A 503 -42.60 25.63 -7.17
N VAL A 504 -41.85 25.24 -6.16
CA VAL A 504 -40.40 25.43 -6.09
C VAL A 504 -39.71 24.11 -5.70
N LEU A 505 -38.66 23.77 -6.38
CA LEU A 505 -37.84 22.58 -6.09
C LEU A 505 -36.38 22.97 -5.88
N LYS A 506 -35.84 22.60 -4.75
CA LYS A 506 -34.41 22.68 -4.47
C LYS A 506 -33.85 21.27 -4.39
N ILE A 507 -32.86 20.98 -5.21
CA ILE A 507 -32.15 19.70 -5.25
C ILE A 507 -30.81 19.89 -4.53
N VAL A 508 -30.60 19.11 -3.47
CA VAL A 508 -29.39 19.18 -2.67
C VAL A 508 -28.45 18.04 -3.07
N PHE A 509 -27.27 18.42 -3.49
CA PHE A 509 -26.18 17.51 -3.84
C PHE A 509 -25.10 17.50 -2.75
N LEU A 510 -24.50 16.34 -2.53
CA LEU A 510 -23.27 16.17 -1.78
C LEU A 510 -22.15 15.83 -2.75
N LEU A 511 -21.10 16.64 -2.74
CA LEU A 511 -19.80 16.22 -3.24
C LEU A 511 -19.05 15.56 -2.07
N ASP A 512 -18.78 14.29 -2.18
CA ASP A 512 -18.13 13.51 -1.12
C ASP A 512 -16.60 13.60 -1.15
N ASN A 513 -15.93 12.93 -0.21
CA ASN A 513 -14.47 12.98 -0.05
C ASN A 513 -13.67 12.39 -1.22
N ILE A 514 -14.31 11.60 -2.08
CA ILE A 514 -13.66 11.02 -3.28
C ILE A 514 -13.99 11.82 -4.55
N GLY A 515 -14.83 12.85 -4.44
CA GLY A 515 -15.26 13.68 -5.56
C GLY A 515 -16.48 13.15 -6.32
N GLU A 516 -17.25 12.21 -5.75
CA GLU A 516 -18.53 11.77 -6.32
C GLU A 516 -19.67 12.71 -5.94
N ILE A 517 -20.58 12.90 -6.89
CA ILE A 517 -21.78 13.73 -6.70
C ILE A 517 -22.97 12.83 -6.42
N HIS A 518 -23.63 13.08 -5.31
CA HIS A 518 -24.80 12.33 -4.87
C HIS A 518 -25.97 13.26 -4.59
N ILE A 519 -27.19 12.92 -5.04
CA ILE A 519 -28.39 13.60 -4.59
C ILE A 519 -28.70 13.15 -3.15
N LYS A 520 -28.70 14.10 -2.21
CA LYS A 520 -28.96 13.86 -0.79
C LYS A 520 -30.33 14.25 -0.32
N GLY A 521 -30.97 15.16 -1.03
CA GLY A 521 -32.28 15.62 -0.64
C GLY A 521 -32.96 16.45 -1.71
N LEU A 522 -34.29 16.50 -1.59
CA LEU A 522 -35.17 17.43 -2.29
C LEU A 522 -35.83 18.29 -1.23
N GLU A 523 -35.93 19.59 -1.46
CA GLU A 523 -36.59 20.57 -0.58
C GLU A 523 -37.51 21.45 -1.37
N SER A 524 -38.62 21.87 -0.77
CA SER A 524 -39.47 22.92 -1.29
C SER A 524 -39.90 23.85 -0.16
N GLU A 525 -39.80 25.17 -0.39
CA GLU A 525 -40.10 26.19 0.61
C GLU A 525 -39.48 25.93 1.98
N GLY A 526 -38.24 25.39 2.02
CA GLY A 526 -37.51 25.06 3.25
C GLY A 526 -37.95 23.76 3.93
N LYS A 527 -38.89 23.01 3.36
CA LYS A 527 -39.36 21.71 3.86
C LYS A 527 -38.72 20.58 3.06
N LYS A 528 -38.21 19.55 3.75
CA LYS A 528 -37.71 18.32 3.11
C LYS A 528 -38.86 17.59 2.45
N ILE A 529 -38.64 17.18 1.20
CA ILE A 529 -39.57 16.39 0.40
C ILE A 529 -39.23 14.92 0.56
N ASN A 530 -40.19 14.09 0.93
CA ASN A 530 -40.06 12.65 0.88
C ASN A 530 -40.16 12.19 -0.58
N PHE A 531 -39.12 11.51 -1.06
CA PHE A 531 -39.11 10.96 -2.42
C PHE A 531 -38.70 9.48 -2.39
N SER A 532 -39.32 8.68 -3.26
CA SER A 532 -38.90 7.31 -3.50
C SER A 532 -37.69 7.31 -4.45
N LYS A 533 -36.78 6.34 -4.29
CA LYS A 533 -35.61 6.18 -5.17
C LYS A 533 -36.00 6.03 -6.65
N ASN A 534 -37.23 5.65 -6.95
CA ASN A 534 -37.75 5.47 -8.32
C ASN A 534 -37.99 6.80 -9.07
N LEU A 535 -38.07 7.90 -8.34
CA LEU A 535 -38.30 9.24 -8.93
C LEU A 535 -37.01 9.89 -9.43
N ILE A 536 -35.86 9.34 -9.04
CA ILE A 536 -34.56 9.80 -9.48
C ILE A 536 -33.85 8.62 -10.15
N LYS A 537 -33.61 8.74 -11.44
CA LYS A 537 -32.91 7.74 -12.22
C LYS A 537 -31.52 8.23 -12.57
N VAL A 538 -30.49 7.39 -12.37
CA VAL A 538 -29.21 7.59 -13.01
C VAL A 538 -29.30 7.07 -14.43
N VAL A 539 -29.15 7.97 -15.41
CA VAL A 539 -29.32 7.63 -16.82
C VAL A 539 -28.03 7.26 -17.49
N GLN A 540 -26.99 7.98 -17.18
CA GLN A 540 -25.68 7.78 -17.81
C GLN A 540 -24.54 7.99 -16.81
N ARG A 541 -23.52 7.15 -16.93
CA ARG A 541 -22.25 7.25 -16.22
C ARG A 541 -21.15 6.91 -17.20
N GLU A 542 -20.15 7.76 -17.34
CA GLU A 542 -18.98 7.47 -18.18
C GLU A 542 -17.74 7.22 -17.32
N LEU A 543 -17.46 8.15 -16.42
CA LEU A 543 -16.34 8.05 -15.48
C LEU A 543 -16.68 7.27 -14.20
N TYR A 544 -17.96 6.95 -14.01
CA TYR A 544 -18.45 6.09 -12.93
C TYR A 544 -19.10 4.84 -13.53
N PRO A 545 -18.47 3.67 -13.47
CA PRO A 545 -19.10 2.44 -13.94
C PRO A 545 -20.39 2.13 -13.16
N SER A 546 -21.32 1.45 -13.79
CA SER A 546 -22.57 1.03 -13.14
C SER A 546 -22.28 0.06 -11.98
N HIS A 547 -23.18 0.00 -11.00
CA HIS A 547 -23.03 -0.90 -9.86
C HIS A 547 -22.89 -2.37 -10.29
N ALA A 548 -23.63 -2.79 -11.33
CA ALA A 548 -23.57 -4.15 -11.87
C ALA A 548 -22.21 -4.46 -12.53
N GLU A 549 -21.67 -3.51 -13.31
CA GLU A 549 -20.32 -3.69 -13.91
C GLU A 549 -19.23 -3.76 -12.86
N ILE A 550 -19.34 -2.91 -11.81
CA ILE A 550 -18.44 -2.96 -10.65
C ILE A 550 -18.49 -4.34 -10.00
N GLU A 551 -19.70 -4.81 -9.68
CA GLU A 551 -19.89 -6.08 -8.97
C GLU A 551 -19.40 -7.27 -9.79
N GLN A 552 -19.67 -7.29 -11.09
CA GLN A 552 -19.19 -8.33 -12.00
C GLN A 552 -17.65 -8.37 -12.03
N LYS A 553 -17.00 -7.22 -12.16
CA LYS A 553 -15.53 -7.13 -12.21
C LYS A 553 -14.88 -7.48 -10.87
N VAL A 554 -15.46 -7.02 -9.76
CA VAL A 554 -15.02 -7.37 -8.41
C VAL A 554 -15.11 -8.88 -8.18
N ASN A 555 -16.22 -9.52 -8.55
CA ASN A 555 -16.39 -10.96 -8.37
C ASN A 555 -15.42 -11.77 -9.24
N LEU A 556 -15.17 -11.34 -10.48
CA LEU A 556 -14.17 -11.97 -11.35
C LEU A 556 -12.78 -11.94 -10.70
N PHE A 557 -12.32 -10.77 -10.30
CA PHE A 557 -10.97 -10.61 -9.73
C PHE A 557 -10.84 -11.28 -8.37
N LEU A 558 -11.88 -11.25 -7.55
CA LEU A 558 -11.91 -11.95 -6.27
C LEU A 558 -11.78 -13.47 -6.45
N ASN A 559 -12.49 -14.04 -7.44
CA ASN A 559 -12.39 -15.48 -7.71
C ASN A 559 -10.97 -15.86 -8.18
N ASN A 560 -10.39 -15.07 -9.09
CA ASN A 560 -9.03 -15.31 -9.58
C ASN A 560 -8.00 -15.18 -8.44
N GLU A 561 -8.16 -14.18 -7.59
CA GLU A 561 -7.27 -13.97 -6.44
C GLU A 561 -7.36 -15.11 -5.42
N ASN A 562 -8.57 -15.58 -5.11
CA ASN A 562 -8.78 -16.71 -4.18
C ASN A 562 -8.12 -18.01 -4.70
N ILE A 563 -8.18 -18.26 -6.02
CA ILE A 563 -7.51 -19.42 -6.62
C ILE A 563 -5.99 -19.29 -6.49
N SER A 564 -5.45 -18.12 -6.84
CA SER A 564 -4.02 -17.88 -6.77
C SER A 564 -3.49 -17.91 -5.34
N PHE A 565 -4.23 -17.33 -4.40
CA PHE A 565 -3.85 -17.33 -2.99
C PHE A 565 -3.84 -18.74 -2.38
N LYS A 566 -4.81 -19.57 -2.75
CA LYS A 566 -4.81 -20.97 -2.31
C LYS A 566 -3.58 -21.74 -2.80
N GLN A 567 -3.14 -21.49 -4.03
CA GLN A 567 -1.90 -22.07 -4.56
C GLN A 567 -0.66 -21.58 -3.79
N ASP A 568 -0.60 -20.30 -3.46
CA ASP A 568 0.47 -19.74 -2.64
C ASP A 568 0.52 -20.39 -1.25
N GLU A 569 -0.65 -20.56 -0.57
CA GLU A 569 -0.74 -21.22 0.74
C GLU A 569 -0.30 -22.68 0.69
N GLU A 570 -0.72 -23.43 -0.33
CA GLU A 570 -0.32 -24.83 -0.54
C GLU A 570 1.20 -24.94 -0.69
N PHE A 571 1.83 -24.06 -1.46
CA PHE A 571 3.28 -24.03 -1.64
C PHE A 571 4.01 -23.62 -0.35
N ILE A 572 3.55 -22.59 0.35
CA ILE A 572 4.15 -22.15 1.61
C ILE A 572 4.09 -23.29 2.64
N HIS A 573 2.96 -23.98 2.72
CA HIS A 573 2.79 -25.12 3.62
C HIS A 573 3.71 -26.28 3.25
N PHE A 574 3.84 -26.59 1.96
CA PHE A 574 4.79 -27.58 1.45
C PHE A 574 6.24 -27.22 1.85
N SER A 575 6.63 -25.97 1.58
CA SER A 575 7.99 -25.48 1.88
C SER A 575 8.31 -25.55 3.37
N PHE A 576 7.35 -25.17 4.22
CA PHE A 576 7.50 -25.28 5.67
C PHE A 576 7.74 -26.75 6.10
N GLN A 577 6.94 -27.69 5.57
CA GLN A 577 7.09 -29.11 5.90
C GLN A 577 8.38 -29.72 5.36
N LYS A 578 8.83 -29.28 4.17
CA LYS A 578 10.09 -29.68 3.58
C LYS A 578 11.27 -29.23 4.46
N ASN A 579 11.30 -27.95 4.84
CA ASN A 579 12.33 -27.39 5.73
C ASN A 579 12.35 -28.07 7.11
N ASP A 580 11.20 -28.44 7.66
CA ASP A 580 11.11 -29.20 8.92
C ASP A 580 11.78 -30.59 8.78
N LEU A 581 11.51 -31.30 7.68
CA LEU A 581 12.15 -32.58 7.40
C LEU A 581 13.67 -32.45 7.21
N GLU A 582 14.13 -31.46 6.43
CA GLU A 582 15.55 -31.15 6.24
C GLU A 582 16.24 -30.87 7.57
N SER A 583 15.65 -30.05 8.41
CA SER A 583 16.15 -29.73 9.75
C SER A 583 16.25 -30.99 10.63
N LYS A 584 15.25 -31.86 10.60
CA LYS A 584 15.25 -33.10 11.36
C LYS A 584 16.34 -34.07 10.87
N ILE A 585 16.46 -34.25 9.56
CA ILE A 585 17.52 -35.09 8.96
C ILE A 585 18.90 -34.58 9.39
N TYR A 586 19.13 -33.26 9.25
CA TYR A 586 20.40 -32.63 9.63
C TYR A 586 20.75 -32.84 11.12
N ASN A 587 19.77 -32.64 12.00
CA ASN A 587 19.96 -32.81 13.44
C ASN A 587 20.25 -34.27 13.82
N ILE A 588 19.59 -35.24 13.17
CA ILE A 588 19.82 -36.66 13.40
C ILE A 588 21.21 -37.06 12.89
N LYS A 589 21.60 -36.61 11.69
CA LYS A 589 22.96 -36.85 11.14
C LYS A 589 24.03 -36.34 12.11
N ASN A 590 23.89 -35.14 12.64
CA ASN A 590 24.83 -34.56 13.59
C ASN A 590 24.92 -35.36 14.90
N LYS A 591 23.80 -35.82 15.46
CA LYS A 591 23.78 -36.65 16.66
C LYS A 591 24.49 -38.00 16.44
N ILE A 592 24.25 -38.65 15.32
CA ILE A 592 24.86 -39.92 14.96
C ILE A 592 26.36 -39.77 14.77
N GLN A 593 26.82 -38.72 14.07
CA GLN A 593 28.25 -38.47 13.84
C GLN A 593 29.02 -38.17 15.14
N ASN A 594 28.37 -37.50 16.09
CA ASN A 594 28.98 -37.15 17.38
C ASN A 594 29.00 -38.30 18.41
N ASN A 595 28.33 -39.42 18.14
CA ASN A 595 28.27 -40.55 19.06
C ASN A 595 28.58 -41.87 18.31
N SER A 596 29.76 -42.42 18.55
CA SER A 596 30.29 -43.62 17.87
C SER A 596 29.39 -44.89 18.00
N ASN A 597 28.56 -44.95 19.02
CA ASN A 597 27.64 -46.08 19.24
C ASN A 597 26.56 -46.16 18.18
N TYR A 598 26.19 -45.08 17.52
CA TYR A 598 25.17 -45.07 16.48
C TYR A 598 25.69 -45.42 15.08
N ASN A 599 27.03 -45.34 14.85
CA ASN A 599 27.63 -45.64 13.55
C ASN A 599 27.53 -47.09 13.13
N LEU A 600 27.21 -48.01 14.06
CA LEU A 600 27.04 -49.43 13.82
C LEU A 600 25.59 -49.86 13.62
N LEU A 601 24.62 -48.98 13.81
CA LEU A 601 23.19 -49.28 13.67
C LEU A 601 22.78 -49.41 12.20
N GLN A 602 21.95 -50.36 11.95
CA GLN A 602 21.39 -50.63 10.61
C GLN A 602 19.87 -50.39 10.59
N CYS A 603 19.39 -49.79 9.54
CA CYS A 603 17.98 -49.65 9.21
C CYS A 603 17.75 -50.37 7.86
N ASN A 604 16.86 -51.38 7.84
CA ASN A 604 16.58 -52.17 6.62
C ASN A 604 17.83 -52.79 5.96
N GLY A 605 18.85 -53.19 6.75
CA GLY A 605 20.11 -53.76 6.24
C GLY A 605 21.11 -52.80 5.65
N LYS A 606 20.88 -51.48 5.75
CA LYS A 606 21.80 -50.40 5.36
C LYS A 606 22.25 -49.62 6.56
N ASN A 607 23.39 -48.93 6.43
CA ASN A 607 23.82 -48.02 7.46
C ASN A 607 22.82 -46.85 7.60
N VAL A 608 22.53 -46.43 8.83
CA VAL A 608 21.56 -45.38 9.13
C VAL A 608 21.91 -44.06 8.42
N ILE A 609 23.19 -43.72 8.28
CA ILE A 609 23.63 -42.50 7.55
C ILE A 609 23.29 -42.61 6.06
N GLU A 610 23.43 -43.80 5.46
CA GLU A 610 23.07 -44.04 4.05
C GLU A 610 21.56 -43.88 3.86
N CYS A 611 20.73 -44.40 4.77
CA CYS A 611 19.27 -44.25 4.73
C CYS A 611 18.86 -42.80 4.84
N LEU A 612 19.50 -42.01 5.71
CA LEU A 612 19.27 -40.56 5.85
C LEU A 612 19.68 -39.79 4.60
N GLN A 613 20.76 -40.22 3.92
CA GLN A 613 21.19 -39.58 2.67
C GLN A 613 20.17 -39.88 1.53
N GLU A 614 19.68 -41.11 1.40
CA GLU A 614 18.65 -41.44 0.43
C GLU A 614 17.35 -40.64 0.63
N ILE A 615 16.96 -40.38 1.88
CA ILE A 615 15.80 -39.55 2.20
C ILE A 615 16.06 -38.10 1.79
N GLU A 616 17.24 -37.55 2.09
CA GLU A 616 17.63 -36.20 1.75
C GLU A 616 17.71 -35.99 0.22
N ASP A 617 18.27 -36.94 -0.52
CA ASP A 617 18.34 -36.89 -1.98
C ASP A 617 16.92 -36.83 -2.61
N LYS A 618 16.02 -37.71 -2.16
CA LYS A 618 14.63 -37.70 -2.60
C LYS A 618 13.89 -36.41 -2.18
N LEU A 619 14.19 -35.87 -1.01
CA LEU A 619 13.64 -34.61 -0.54
C LEU A 619 14.07 -33.44 -1.41
N ASN A 620 15.30 -33.48 -1.92
CA ASN A 620 15.82 -32.47 -2.87
C ASN A 620 15.14 -32.57 -4.24
N GLU A 621 14.71 -33.76 -4.66
CA GLU A 621 13.98 -33.99 -5.92
C GLU A 621 12.48 -33.62 -5.82
N SER A 622 11.89 -33.51 -4.60
CA SER A 622 10.48 -33.13 -4.42
C SER A 622 10.28 -31.63 -4.60
N HIS A 623 9.26 -31.23 -5.38
CA HIS A 623 9.17 -29.83 -5.83
C HIS A 623 7.95 -29.05 -5.33
N THR A 624 6.74 -29.64 -5.25
CA THR A 624 5.54 -28.83 -5.02
C THR A 624 4.41 -29.49 -4.24
N ASN A 625 4.46 -30.80 -3.95
CA ASN A 625 3.29 -31.52 -3.41
C ASN A 625 3.57 -32.11 -2.04
N ILE A 626 2.74 -31.75 -1.05
CA ILE A 626 2.80 -32.29 0.32
C ILE A 626 2.66 -33.84 0.34
N ILE A 627 1.89 -34.41 -0.59
CA ILE A 627 1.72 -35.86 -0.68
C ILE A 627 3.06 -36.55 -0.95
N GLU A 628 3.98 -35.93 -1.66
CA GLU A 628 5.32 -36.45 -1.94
C GLU A 628 6.20 -36.51 -0.68
N LEU A 629 5.92 -35.69 0.34
CA LEU A 629 6.66 -35.67 1.60
C LEU A 629 6.25 -36.77 2.58
N ASN A 630 5.05 -37.31 2.47
CA ASN A 630 4.55 -38.33 3.40
C ASN A 630 5.37 -39.62 3.42
N PRO A 631 5.74 -40.22 2.26
CA PRO A 631 6.63 -41.40 2.25
C PRO A 631 8.01 -41.12 2.83
N LEU A 632 8.53 -39.88 2.65
CA LEU A 632 9.83 -39.47 3.19
C LEU A 632 9.77 -39.32 4.70
N ARG A 633 8.66 -38.82 5.23
CA ARG A 633 8.40 -38.73 6.66
C ARG A 633 8.33 -40.09 7.30
N GLU A 634 7.55 -41.02 6.70
CA GLU A 634 7.47 -42.38 7.17
C GLU A 634 8.83 -43.09 7.14
N SER A 635 9.64 -42.85 6.09
CA SER A 635 10.98 -43.40 5.99
C SER A 635 11.89 -42.84 7.10
N LEU A 636 11.78 -41.56 7.42
CA LEU A 636 12.52 -40.91 8.50
C LEU A 636 12.09 -41.47 9.87
N ASP A 637 10.80 -41.66 10.09
CA ASP A 637 10.25 -42.24 11.32
C ASP A 637 10.74 -43.69 11.52
N ASN A 638 10.84 -44.47 10.46
CA ASN A 638 11.43 -45.83 10.50
C ASN A 638 12.92 -45.80 10.90
N VAL A 639 13.68 -44.84 10.35
CA VAL A 639 15.09 -44.65 10.74
C VAL A 639 15.17 -44.31 12.22
N ILE A 640 14.38 -43.36 12.70
CA ILE A 640 14.36 -42.95 14.13
C ILE A 640 13.99 -44.15 15.03
N SER A 641 13.00 -44.89 14.65
CA SER A 641 12.56 -46.09 15.41
C SER A 641 13.68 -47.13 15.51
N SER A 642 14.48 -47.30 14.45
CA SER A 642 15.57 -48.28 14.43
C SER A 642 16.75 -47.86 15.34
N ILE A 643 16.94 -46.58 15.61
CA ILE A 643 18.01 -46.04 16.46
C ILE A 643 17.55 -45.78 17.90
N THR A 644 16.23 -45.82 18.18
CA THR A 644 15.71 -45.47 19.51
C THR A 644 15.43 -46.79 20.31
N PRO A 645 15.98 -46.96 21.50
CA PRO A 645 15.70 -48.09 22.37
C PRO A 645 14.23 -48.18 22.76
N GLN A 646 13.68 -49.41 22.89
CA GLN A 646 12.27 -49.66 23.12
C GLN A 646 11.69 -48.97 24.37
N ASN A 647 12.45 -48.96 25.46
CA ASN A 647 12.06 -48.30 26.72
C ASN A 647 11.96 -46.78 26.59
N ILE A 648 12.70 -46.21 25.66
CA ILE A 648 12.64 -44.75 25.35
C ILE A 648 11.42 -44.46 24.45
N ILE A 649 11.08 -45.36 23.53
CA ILE A 649 9.89 -45.23 22.68
C ILE A 649 8.63 -45.16 23.55
N GLU A 650 8.47 -46.07 24.50
CA GLU A 650 7.31 -46.13 25.41
C GLU A 650 7.21 -44.83 26.28
N ALA A 651 8.34 -44.34 26.80
CA ALA A 651 8.35 -43.12 27.59
C ALA A 651 8.09 -41.86 26.73
N LYS A 652 8.56 -41.85 25.48
CA LYS A 652 8.21 -40.77 24.50
C LYS A 652 6.73 -40.73 24.20
N GLU A 653 6.10 -41.88 24.02
CA GLU A 653 4.66 -41.96 23.77
C GLU A 653 3.84 -41.39 24.94
N GLN A 654 4.25 -41.68 26.17
CA GLN A 654 3.61 -41.10 27.35
C GLN A 654 3.68 -39.56 27.38
N LEU A 655 4.86 -39.00 27.14
CA LEU A 655 5.04 -37.54 27.11
C LEU A 655 4.32 -36.91 25.91
N MET A 656 4.33 -37.56 24.74
CA MET A 656 3.60 -37.11 23.57
C MET A 656 2.07 -37.09 23.82
N ASN A 657 1.56 -38.05 24.55
CA ASN A 657 0.14 -38.10 24.92
C ASN A 657 -0.23 -36.94 25.87
N GLN A 658 0.64 -36.58 26.81
CA GLN A 658 0.46 -35.40 27.63
C GLN A 658 0.44 -34.12 26.78
N ILE A 659 1.42 -33.93 25.89
CA ILE A 659 1.47 -32.79 24.96
C ILE A 659 0.18 -32.68 24.16
N LYS A 660 -0.34 -33.80 23.61
CA LYS A 660 -1.61 -33.83 22.88
C LYS A 660 -2.82 -33.42 23.75
N GLN A 661 -2.84 -33.78 25.03
CA GLN A 661 -3.91 -33.34 25.94
C GLN A 661 -3.90 -31.84 26.13
N TYR A 662 -2.74 -31.24 26.35
CA TYR A 662 -2.63 -29.79 26.49
C TYR A 662 -2.94 -29.06 25.17
N GLN A 663 -2.56 -29.63 24.02
CA GLN A 663 -2.93 -29.07 22.72
C GLN A 663 -4.46 -29.02 22.54
N ASN A 664 -5.18 -30.06 22.98
CA ASN A 664 -6.62 -30.05 22.92
C ASN A 664 -7.25 -28.97 23.81
N ILE A 665 -6.66 -28.68 24.96
CA ILE A 665 -7.10 -27.56 25.84
C ILE A 665 -6.90 -26.23 25.11
N ILE A 666 -5.73 -26.01 24.52
CA ILE A 666 -5.43 -24.80 23.73
C ILE A 666 -6.46 -24.64 22.60
N ASN A 667 -6.70 -25.65 21.81
CA ASN A 667 -7.64 -25.61 20.69
C ASN A 667 -9.08 -25.26 21.14
N GLN A 668 -9.50 -25.79 22.29
CA GLN A 668 -10.82 -25.48 22.88
C GLN A 668 -10.91 -24.01 23.33
N GLU A 669 -9.87 -23.45 23.95
CA GLU A 669 -9.83 -22.07 24.38
C GLU A 669 -9.73 -21.10 23.19
N GLU A 670 -9.00 -21.43 22.13
CA GLU A 670 -9.00 -20.69 20.87
C GLU A 670 -10.40 -20.62 20.25
N GLU A 671 -11.11 -21.73 20.25
CA GLU A 671 -12.47 -21.79 19.70
C GLU A 671 -13.44 -20.92 20.52
N LYS A 672 -13.30 -20.87 21.86
CA LYS A 672 -14.07 -19.96 22.72
C LYS A 672 -13.81 -18.50 22.36
N ILE A 673 -12.54 -18.11 22.16
CA ILE A 673 -12.19 -16.75 21.77
C ILE A 673 -12.77 -16.41 20.39
N ARG A 674 -12.69 -17.34 19.40
CA ARG A 674 -13.29 -17.13 18.07
C ARG A 674 -14.80 -16.93 18.13
N LYS A 675 -15.48 -17.59 19.08
CA LYS A 675 -16.94 -17.47 19.30
C LYS A 675 -17.33 -16.31 20.22
N ASN A 676 -16.40 -15.44 20.58
CA ASN A 676 -16.61 -14.34 21.57
C ASN A 676 -17.17 -14.84 22.91
N GLN A 677 -16.82 -16.05 23.33
CA GLN A 677 -17.16 -16.63 24.63
C GLN A 677 -16.05 -16.33 25.65
N LEU A 678 -16.38 -16.36 26.93
CA LEU A 678 -15.40 -16.23 28.00
C LEU A 678 -14.35 -17.35 27.92
N SER A 679 -13.11 -16.99 27.62
CA SER A 679 -11.95 -17.88 27.70
C SER A 679 -11.24 -17.68 29.05
N LYS A 680 -10.59 -18.75 29.53
CA LYS A 680 -9.76 -18.70 30.75
C LYS A 680 -8.44 -17.96 30.49
N TYR A 681 -7.99 -17.90 29.24
CA TYR A 681 -6.71 -17.36 28.80
C TYR A 681 -6.89 -16.25 27.77
N ASP A 682 -5.98 -15.30 27.74
CA ASP A 682 -5.93 -14.33 26.66
C ASP A 682 -5.22 -14.91 25.41
N LYS A 683 -5.34 -14.21 24.27
CA LYS A 683 -4.79 -14.67 22.98
C LYS A 683 -3.27 -14.82 22.99
N ASN A 684 -2.56 -14.02 23.77
CA ASN A 684 -1.09 -14.09 23.87
C ASN A 684 -0.67 -15.31 24.69
N GLN A 685 -1.33 -15.55 25.82
CA GLN A 685 -1.10 -16.74 26.64
C GLN A 685 -1.32 -18.05 25.87
N ILE A 686 -2.37 -18.10 25.04
CA ILE A 686 -2.66 -19.26 24.17
C ILE A 686 -1.55 -19.45 23.12
N ASN A 687 -1.07 -18.38 22.49
CA ASN A 687 0.03 -18.45 21.52
C ASN A 687 1.33 -18.92 22.19
N ASP A 688 1.67 -18.39 23.35
CA ASP A 688 2.88 -18.75 24.08
C ASP A 688 2.84 -20.22 24.52
N ALA A 689 1.68 -20.69 25.01
CA ALA A 689 1.48 -22.09 25.34
C ALA A 689 1.55 -23.01 24.12
N SER A 690 1.03 -22.59 22.97
CA SER A 690 1.12 -23.36 21.71
C SER A 690 2.57 -23.49 21.25
N ASN A 691 3.32 -22.39 21.27
CA ASN A 691 4.76 -22.37 20.91
C ASN A 691 5.60 -23.27 21.84
N MET A 692 5.28 -23.27 23.14
CA MET A 692 5.90 -24.14 24.14
C MET A 692 5.65 -25.62 23.81
N LEU A 693 4.40 -26.00 23.50
CA LEU A 693 4.09 -27.39 23.15
C LEU A 693 4.78 -27.84 21.86
N GLU A 694 4.92 -26.96 20.88
CA GLU A 694 5.62 -27.23 19.63
C GLU A 694 7.13 -27.43 19.87
N TYR A 695 7.73 -26.58 20.71
CA TYR A 695 9.13 -26.75 21.13
C TYR A 695 9.38 -28.12 21.77
N PHE A 696 8.52 -28.57 22.72
CA PHE A 696 8.67 -29.86 23.36
C PHE A 696 8.45 -31.02 22.40
N ARG A 697 7.49 -30.91 21.46
CA ARG A 697 7.27 -31.90 20.41
C ARG A 697 8.50 -32.10 19.53
N ASN A 698 9.13 -31.02 19.10
CA ASN A 698 10.32 -31.06 18.26
C ASN A 698 11.54 -31.61 19.03
N LYS A 699 11.74 -31.20 20.27
CA LYS A 699 12.80 -31.76 21.12
C LYS A 699 12.60 -33.27 21.36
N LEU A 700 11.38 -33.70 21.68
CA LEU A 700 11.05 -35.09 21.92
C LEU A 700 11.34 -35.99 20.71
N TYR A 701 11.07 -35.48 19.50
CA TYR A 701 11.37 -36.19 18.26
C TYR A 701 12.86 -36.53 18.12
N LEU A 702 13.74 -35.64 18.55
CA LEU A 702 15.20 -35.74 18.45
C LEU A 702 15.87 -36.37 19.69
N THR A 703 15.11 -36.87 20.68
CA THR A 703 15.63 -37.46 21.89
C THR A 703 15.80 -38.98 21.71
N PHE A 704 16.99 -39.52 21.92
CA PHE A 704 17.32 -40.94 21.75
C PHE A 704 17.92 -41.57 23.01
N GLU A 705 18.22 -40.76 24.03
CA GLU A 705 18.87 -41.21 25.27
C GLU A 705 17.96 -40.99 26.49
N SER A 706 18.01 -41.91 27.48
CA SER A 706 17.20 -41.84 28.69
C SER A 706 17.45 -40.57 29.50
N ASN A 707 18.67 -40.10 29.57
CA ASN A 707 19.02 -38.88 30.31
C ASN A 707 18.44 -37.63 29.63
N GLU A 708 18.49 -37.56 28.31
CA GLU A 708 17.87 -36.46 27.53
C GLU A 708 16.37 -36.45 27.77
N LEU A 709 15.71 -37.63 27.76
CA LEU A 709 14.28 -37.74 27.95
C LEU A 709 13.83 -37.36 29.36
N ASN A 710 14.60 -37.76 30.38
CA ASN A 710 14.31 -37.39 31.77
C ASN A 710 14.45 -35.88 31.99
N ASN A 711 15.49 -35.24 31.40
CA ASN A 711 15.67 -33.80 31.46
C ASN A 711 14.52 -33.05 30.73
N LEU A 712 14.15 -33.53 29.55
CA LEU A 712 13.04 -32.95 28.76
C LEU A 712 11.71 -33.08 29.50
N ASN A 713 11.45 -34.20 30.14
CA ASN A 713 10.24 -34.42 30.94
C ASN A 713 10.19 -33.47 32.16
N ALA A 714 11.31 -33.28 32.85
CA ALA A 714 11.42 -32.35 33.97
C ALA A 714 11.21 -30.89 33.50
N GLU A 715 11.79 -30.52 32.35
CA GLU A 715 11.59 -29.20 31.73
C GLU A 715 10.12 -28.98 31.36
N PHE A 716 9.47 -29.98 30.74
CA PHE A 716 8.06 -29.92 30.39
C PHE A 716 7.15 -29.77 31.61
N GLU A 717 7.38 -30.54 32.68
CA GLU A 717 6.62 -30.43 33.92
C GLU A 717 6.76 -29.05 34.59
N SER A 718 7.93 -28.43 34.50
CA SER A 718 8.18 -27.07 35.00
C SER A 718 7.45 -26.01 34.19
N GLU A 719 7.55 -26.08 32.86
CA GLU A 719 6.95 -25.09 31.95
C GLU A 719 5.41 -25.18 31.92
N LYS A 720 4.84 -26.39 31.98
CA LYS A 720 3.38 -26.54 31.99
C LYS A 720 2.72 -25.84 33.19
N ILE A 721 3.38 -25.72 34.34
CA ILE A 721 2.88 -25.02 35.52
C ILE A 721 2.79 -23.51 35.23
N THR A 722 3.64 -23.00 34.34
CA THR A 722 3.66 -21.59 33.97
C THR A 722 2.51 -21.22 33.02
N TYR A 723 2.11 -22.13 32.16
CA TYR A 723 1.14 -21.85 31.07
C TYR A 723 -0.26 -22.43 31.34
N PHE A 724 -0.40 -23.47 32.15
CA PHE A 724 -1.65 -24.19 32.42
C PHE A 724 -1.97 -24.27 33.92
#